data_2a9ec38a81057c7d415aaf1f281aa056
#
_entry.id   2a9ec38a81057c7d415aaf1f281aa056
#
_cell.length_a   1.000
_cell.length_b   1.000
_cell.length_c   1.000
_cell.angle_alpha   90.00
_cell.angle_beta   90.00
_cell.angle_gamma   90.00
#
_symmetry.space_group_name_H-M   'P 1'
#
loop_
_entity.id
_entity.type
_entity.pdbx_description
1 polymer ?
#
loop_
_entity_poly.entity_id
_entity_poly.type
_entity_poly.pdbx_seq_one_letter_code
_entity_poly.pdbx_strand_id
1 'polypeptide(L)'
;MIDKWFLDDVRERIENTKRLVVTDTRGEGRFLLDMLPKRFEVIAASNAKQELNARLKAENDFKDKNVIFYTTISINKLTQLMEYAKTCGCIILDDMETYIKNMLFRELGINSRVDGRSLILAAKMSKNKDENWWRAIAQGIINPLNPQVHILDFLSAPDTYKAKTDADVYALMQEEACRIAGIPKIVQIPLILATAFIKSLFDALLNNSVSQEQLDIYYAMADSNERAEQMEAYITAYTIPQNADPLKAHPDHPFKEMDARMFRLLSDTLKANSDITSFEDYIVERISSKKALRYKASWLREVLVLLRFKLGTPHAISSIDDFAVYYRDNYSQIDTAMRRLYVEWLKDEDVLRPVQEYYERFNHQMLASWFELVPQYAQSQQGLLETSFMQAQGRTAIIVCDALRLEMAEAIASRQFPQGTTSKKKMAWSKLPSVTPNGMSALYGLSSPAQDSIANRYALLRKLFPDVDIIQLQALNSNVTAQHLVLLYGSIDNNGEKQGLNALIDISNYEKLLFDKICELLRMGYQSVFLTTDHGFVITGILDEADKISVPEGGSADERFVTSKDRLSAPSLIERTDDWPGSEYQYYARTDKPFRTRGKYGFAHGGMTPQECLIPIYRFDNAVSVQSLAVEIANKQELNAVTGQFYKIILKGVGDANSLFENERRVKLLFYNANGQELSASTIIKIEAGKSIETEDTISTDFLKLVVVDAVTTEQLDTCNIRKSASRDLDDLF
;
A
#
# COMPACT_ATOMS: atom_id res chain seq x y z
N MET A 1 4.62 32.09 28.03
CA MET A 1 4.31 32.41 29.45
C MET A 1 5.42 33.26 30.08
N ILE A 2 6.69 32.92 29.93
CA ILE A 2 7.77 33.72 30.53
C ILE A 2 7.78 35.18 30.02
N ASP A 3 7.40 35.36 28.79
CA ASP A 3 7.18 36.69 28.17
C ASP A 3 6.09 37.50 28.88
N LYS A 4 5.02 36.85 29.33
CA LYS A 4 3.96 37.47 30.13
C LYS A 4 4.45 37.82 31.54
N TRP A 5 5.10 36.87 32.21
CA TRP A 5 5.62 37.05 33.55
C TRP A 5 6.67 38.20 33.58
N PHE A 6 7.58 38.22 32.60
CA PHE A 6 8.54 39.32 32.48
C PHE A 6 7.86 40.66 32.16
N LEU A 7 6.86 40.66 31.28
CA LEU A 7 6.08 41.86 30.99
C LEU A 7 5.35 42.36 32.22
N ASP A 8 4.82 41.50 33.07
CA ASP A 8 4.14 41.90 34.28
C ASP A 8 5.14 42.47 35.33
N ASP A 9 6.33 41.87 35.47
CA ASP A 9 7.44 42.42 36.27
C ASP A 9 7.86 43.82 35.78
N VAL A 10 7.95 44.00 34.46
CA VAL A 10 8.28 45.32 33.86
C VAL A 10 7.17 46.34 34.12
N ARG A 11 5.90 45.94 33.98
CA ARG A 11 4.74 46.80 34.21
C ARG A 11 4.67 47.29 35.64
N GLU A 12 4.76 46.37 36.60
CA GLU A 12 4.70 46.67 38.02
C GLU A 12 5.73 47.75 38.44
N ARG A 13 6.95 47.70 37.83
CA ARG A 13 8.04 48.61 38.22
C ARG A 13 8.04 49.94 37.43
N ILE A 14 7.54 49.95 36.19
CA ILE A 14 7.66 51.10 35.29
C ILE A 14 6.42 52.02 35.33
N GLU A 15 5.29 51.54 35.87
CA GLU A 15 3.98 52.19 35.79
C GLU A 15 3.99 53.61 36.39
N ASN A 16 4.71 53.84 37.49
CA ASN A 16 4.74 55.10 38.20
C ASN A 16 5.94 56.00 37.81
N THR A 17 6.98 55.41 37.20
CA THR A 17 8.26 56.10 37.00
C THR A 17 8.63 56.37 35.55
N LYS A 18 7.98 55.63 34.62
CA LYS A 18 8.28 55.58 33.18
C LYS A 18 9.74 55.17 32.86
N ARG A 19 10.55 54.79 33.86
CA ARG A 19 11.96 54.40 33.75
C ARG A 19 12.20 53.11 34.49
N LEU A 20 13.00 52.21 33.88
CA LEU A 20 13.39 50.95 34.49
C LEU A 20 14.80 50.58 34.06
N VAL A 21 15.62 50.10 34.94
CA VAL A 21 16.94 49.55 34.59
C VAL A 21 16.87 48.05 34.59
N VAL A 22 17.47 47.41 33.58
CA VAL A 22 17.63 45.96 33.47
C VAL A 22 19.13 45.66 33.33
N THR A 23 19.70 44.95 34.31
CA THR A 23 21.10 44.47 34.26
C THR A 23 21.15 43.02 33.80
N ASP A 24 22.11 42.73 32.93
CA ASP A 24 22.29 41.38 32.35
C ASP A 24 23.78 41.19 32.00
N THR A 25 24.58 40.96 33.02
CA THR A 25 26.04 40.92 32.88
C THR A 25 26.58 39.82 31.95
N ARG A 26 25.79 38.75 31.74
CA ARG A 26 26.14 37.65 30.85
C ARG A 26 25.48 37.75 29.46
N GLY A 27 24.54 38.69 29.29
CA GLY A 27 23.78 38.83 28.04
C GLY A 27 22.77 37.69 27.76
N GLU A 28 22.50 36.83 28.75
CA GLU A 28 21.64 35.64 28.60
C GLU A 28 20.16 35.98 28.59
N GLY A 29 19.76 37.13 29.15
CA GLY A 29 18.37 37.59 29.30
C GLY A 29 17.87 38.52 28.18
N ARG A 30 18.71 38.93 27.25
CA ARG A 30 18.38 39.91 26.18
C ARG A 30 17.11 39.55 25.42
N PHE A 31 16.88 38.27 25.12
CA PHE A 31 15.69 37.77 24.41
C PHE A 31 14.36 38.15 25.11
N LEU A 32 14.33 38.33 26.42
CA LEU A 32 13.12 38.75 27.15
C LEU A 32 12.72 40.19 26.76
N LEU A 33 13.70 41.05 26.53
CA LEU A 33 13.44 42.42 26.08
C LEU A 33 12.92 42.46 24.64
N ASP A 34 13.40 41.56 23.79
CA ASP A 34 12.97 41.47 22.40
C ASP A 34 11.52 40.94 22.27
N MET A 35 11.00 40.30 23.34
CA MET A 35 9.60 39.86 23.43
C MET A 35 8.63 40.94 23.92
N LEU A 36 9.15 42.12 24.39
CA LEU A 36 8.30 43.17 24.91
C LEU A 36 7.49 43.90 23.80
N PRO A 37 6.28 44.37 24.11
CA PRO A 37 5.51 45.19 23.19
C PRO A 37 6.23 46.47 22.78
N LYS A 38 6.06 46.94 21.53
CA LYS A 38 6.69 48.15 20.95
C LYS A 38 6.41 49.45 21.70
N ARG A 39 5.53 49.46 22.67
CA ARG A 39 5.27 50.64 23.54
C ARG A 39 6.39 50.91 24.55
N PHE A 40 7.31 49.97 24.75
CA PHE A 40 8.51 50.16 25.55
C PHE A 40 9.69 50.49 24.65
N GLU A 41 10.39 51.58 24.98
CA GLU A 41 11.62 51.94 24.32
C GLU A 41 12.80 51.34 25.05
N VAL A 42 13.55 50.44 24.39
CA VAL A 42 14.73 49.80 25.01
C VAL A 42 15.98 50.50 24.54
N ILE A 43 16.75 51.06 25.46
CA ILE A 43 18.03 51.76 25.20
C ILE A 43 19.15 50.93 25.83
N ALA A 44 20.08 50.45 25.01
CA ALA A 44 21.22 49.65 25.50
C ALA A 44 22.38 50.58 25.89
N ALA A 45 23.10 50.22 26.98
CA ALA A 45 24.30 50.89 27.47
C ALA A 45 25.31 49.89 28.03
N SER A 46 26.53 49.85 27.52
CA SER A 46 27.59 48.91 27.93
C SER A 46 28.83 49.55 28.55
N ASN A 47 28.80 50.93 28.73
CA ASN A 47 29.85 51.66 29.39
C ASN A 47 29.30 53.02 29.88
N ALA A 48 30.04 53.72 30.78
CA ALA A 48 29.63 54.97 31.39
C ALA A 48 29.24 56.08 30.38
N LYS A 49 29.90 56.19 29.22
CA LYS A 49 29.54 57.14 28.16
C LYS A 49 28.19 56.80 27.54
N GLN A 50 27.94 55.53 27.32
CA GLN A 50 26.65 55.05 26.79
C GLN A 50 25.54 55.19 27.81
N GLU A 51 25.79 54.99 29.12
CA GLU A 51 24.84 55.26 30.17
C GLU A 51 24.40 56.75 30.14
N LEU A 52 25.34 57.68 30.02
CA LEU A 52 25.03 59.11 29.92
C LEU A 52 24.19 59.43 28.66
N ASN A 53 24.59 58.87 27.51
CA ASN A 53 23.85 59.05 26.26
C ASN A 53 22.44 58.45 26.34
N ALA A 54 22.28 57.28 26.96
CA ALA A 54 20.98 56.64 27.16
C ALA A 54 20.07 57.51 28.05
N ARG A 55 20.64 58.07 29.11
CA ARG A 55 19.93 59.00 29.99
C ARG A 55 19.48 60.26 29.26
N LEU A 56 20.37 60.93 28.53
CA LEU A 56 20.06 62.10 27.75
C LEU A 56 18.99 61.83 26.69
N LYS A 57 19.06 60.72 26.00
CA LYS A 57 18.07 60.30 25.00
C LYS A 57 16.71 60.05 25.66
N ALA A 58 16.66 59.41 26.82
CA ALA A 58 15.43 59.17 27.52
C ALA A 58 14.76 60.45 28.02
N GLU A 59 15.54 61.44 28.43
CA GLU A 59 15.01 62.73 28.94
C GLU A 59 14.60 63.68 27.82
N ASN A 60 15.28 63.67 26.68
CA ASN A 60 15.01 64.53 25.56
C ASN A 60 14.03 63.97 24.55
N ASP A 61 14.31 62.73 24.06
CA ASP A 61 13.57 62.16 22.93
C ASP A 61 12.38 61.33 23.39
N PHE A 62 12.43 60.75 24.63
CA PHE A 62 11.44 59.80 25.13
C PHE A 62 10.86 60.20 26.49
N LYS A 63 10.72 61.53 26.78
CA LYS A 63 10.26 62.06 28.04
C LYS A 63 8.94 61.44 28.54
N ASP A 64 7.99 61.25 27.64
CA ASP A 64 6.65 60.75 27.95
C ASP A 64 6.48 59.24 27.69
N LYS A 65 7.50 58.55 27.19
CA LYS A 65 7.47 57.15 26.92
C LYS A 65 8.03 56.31 28.07
N ASN A 66 7.63 55.03 28.12
CA ASN A 66 8.22 54.05 29.00
C ASN A 66 9.56 53.62 28.44
N VAL A 67 10.66 53.90 29.13
CA VAL A 67 12.03 53.60 28.73
C VAL A 67 12.64 52.54 29.64
N ILE A 68 13.18 51.49 29.03
CA ILE A 68 13.95 50.44 29.70
C ILE A 68 15.41 50.60 29.30
N PHE A 69 16.27 50.84 30.29
CA PHE A 69 17.71 50.88 30.11
C PHE A 69 18.25 49.46 30.28
N TYR A 70 18.69 48.84 29.20
CA TYR A 70 19.35 47.52 29.24
C TYR A 70 20.85 47.69 29.32
N THR A 71 21.47 47.05 30.27
CA THR A 71 22.93 47.14 30.45
C THR A 71 23.58 45.80 30.82
N THR A 72 24.78 45.58 30.26
CA THR A 72 25.65 44.47 30.63
C THR A 72 26.59 44.80 31.79
N ILE A 73 26.42 45.99 32.39
CA ILE A 73 27.17 46.44 33.57
C ILE A 73 26.46 45.97 34.82
N SER A 74 27.19 45.33 35.75
CA SER A 74 26.64 44.96 37.04
C SER A 74 26.09 46.19 37.81
N ILE A 75 24.97 45.99 38.53
CA ILE A 75 24.30 47.06 39.24
C ILE A 75 25.25 47.89 40.12
N ASN A 76 26.23 47.25 40.76
CA ASN A 76 27.21 47.90 41.65
C ASN A 76 28.27 48.77 40.90
N LYS A 77 28.32 48.63 39.58
CA LYS A 77 29.29 49.38 38.72
C LYS A 77 28.59 50.42 37.83
N LEU A 78 27.27 50.54 37.94
CA LEU A 78 26.52 51.60 37.27
C LEU A 78 26.99 52.97 37.73
N THR A 79 26.99 53.94 36.77
CA THR A 79 27.35 55.32 37.04
C THR A 79 26.15 56.24 36.81
N GLN A 80 25.81 56.54 35.57
CA GLN A 80 24.75 57.49 35.21
C GLN A 80 23.33 56.88 35.34
N LEU A 81 23.19 55.57 35.28
CA LEU A 81 21.92 54.83 35.45
C LEU A 81 21.68 54.36 36.88
N MET A 82 22.65 54.52 37.81
CA MET A 82 22.53 54.10 39.20
C MET A 82 21.34 54.80 39.92
N GLU A 83 21.12 56.08 39.63
CA GLU A 83 20.03 56.82 40.18
C GLU A 83 18.67 56.24 39.81
N TYR A 84 18.47 55.92 38.49
CA TYR A 84 17.26 55.28 38.03
C TYR A 84 17.11 53.88 38.62
N ALA A 85 18.18 53.11 38.74
CA ALA A 85 18.13 51.78 39.35
C ALA A 85 17.62 51.82 40.80
N LYS A 86 18.00 52.87 41.55
CA LYS A 86 17.60 53.09 42.95
C LYS A 86 16.23 53.70 43.12
N THR A 87 15.84 54.66 42.24
CA THR A 87 14.60 55.44 42.40
C THR A 87 13.44 54.93 41.58
N CYS A 88 13.70 54.31 40.43
CA CYS A 88 12.67 53.83 39.51
C CYS A 88 12.55 52.30 39.44
N GLY A 89 13.52 51.60 40.02
CA GLY A 89 13.55 50.14 40.08
C GLY A 89 14.54 49.51 39.11
N CYS A 90 14.95 48.31 39.43
CA CYS A 90 15.86 47.51 38.65
C CYS A 90 15.41 46.05 38.56
N ILE A 91 15.51 45.42 37.38
CA ILE A 91 15.40 43.97 37.21
C ILE A 91 16.81 43.45 36.97
N ILE A 92 17.20 42.42 37.73
CA ILE A 92 18.53 41.82 37.68
C ILE A 92 18.42 40.48 36.95
N LEU A 93 18.99 40.38 35.75
CA LEU A 93 19.07 39.17 34.94
C LEU A 93 20.48 38.59 34.91
N ASP A 94 21.36 39.07 35.81
CA ASP A 94 22.78 38.65 35.88
C ASP A 94 22.97 37.16 36.09
N ASP A 95 21.98 36.47 36.68
CA ASP A 95 21.87 35.04 36.79
C ASP A 95 20.49 34.58 36.31
N MET A 96 20.42 34.24 35.03
CA MET A 96 19.20 33.82 34.36
C MET A 96 18.63 32.50 34.92
N GLU A 97 19.46 31.58 35.39
CA GLU A 97 19.00 30.36 36.02
C GLU A 97 18.19 30.69 37.28
N THR A 98 18.76 31.49 38.17
CA THR A 98 18.10 31.92 39.42
C THR A 98 16.84 32.74 39.08
N TYR A 99 16.88 33.64 38.12
CA TYR A 99 15.73 34.42 37.68
C TYR A 99 14.57 33.51 37.24
N ILE A 100 14.82 32.52 36.35
CA ILE A 100 13.79 31.61 35.85
C ILE A 100 13.25 30.73 36.99
N LYS A 101 14.12 30.19 37.85
CA LYS A 101 13.67 29.39 39.03
C LYS A 101 12.77 30.19 39.94
N ASN A 102 13.08 31.43 40.21
CA ASN A 102 12.24 32.32 41.03
C ASN A 102 10.89 32.60 40.36
N MET A 103 10.87 32.81 39.05
CA MET A 103 9.64 32.95 38.29
C MET A 103 8.76 31.69 38.34
N LEU A 104 9.34 30.51 38.12
CA LEU A 104 8.62 29.24 38.24
C LEU A 104 8.06 29.00 39.60
N PHE A 105 8.80 29.37 40.66
CA PHE A 105 8.32 29.26 42.04
C PHE A 105 7.20 30.25 42.33
N ARG A 106 7.36 31.52 41.95
CA ARG A 106 6.39 32.58 42.18
C ARG A 106 5.05 32.34 41.45
N GLU A 107 5.14 31.99 40.18
CA GLU A 107 3.98 31.89 39.30
C GLU A 107 3.29 30.51 39.33
N LEU A 108 4.06 29.45 39.54
CA LEU A 108 3.56 28.06 39.43
C LEU A 108 3.74 27.25 40.73
N GLY A 109 4.44 27.78 41.73
CA GLY A 109 4.74 27.05 42.99
C GLY A 109 5.74 25.89 42.77
N ILE A 110 6.57 25.94 41.74
CA ILE A 110 7.44 24.80 41.36
C ILE A 110 8.89 25.12 41.69
N ASN A 111 9.54 24.19 42.43
CA ASN A 111 11.00 24.18 42.60
C ASN A 111 11.61 23.28 41.53
N SER A 112 12.24 23.87 40.50
CA SER A 112 12.90 23.12 39.43
C SER A 112 14.27 22.60 39.87
N ARG A 113 14.56 21.32 39.56
CA ARG A 113 15.89 20.68 39.70
C ARG A 113 16.65 20.58 38.38
N VAL A 114 16.06 21.11 37.33
CA VAL A 114 16.68 21.10 35.97
C VAL A 114 17.85 22.07 35.97
N ASP A 115 18.91 21.74 35.23
CA ASP A 115 20.10 22.58 35.11
C ASP A 115 19.81 23.91 34.45
N GLY A 116 20.65 24.91 34.77
CA GLY A 116 20.44 26.30 34.34
C GLY A 116 20.44 26.47 32.81
N ARG A 117 21.28 25.74 32.10
CA ARG A 117 21.35 25.80 30.62
C ARG A 117 20.03 25.32 29.99
N SER A 118 19.49 24.21 30.44
CA SER A 118 18.20 23.69 30.00
C SER A 118 17.04 24.63 30.32
N LEU A 119 17.06 25.31 31.48
CA LEU A 119 16.04 26.29 31.85
C LEU A 119 16.10 27.57 30.99
N ILE A 120 17.29 28.11 30.70
CA ILE A 120 17.48 29.27 29.84
C ILE A 120 16.99 28.92 28.43
N LEU A 121 17.33 27.73 27.94
CA LEU A 121 16.86 27.26 26.64
C LEU A 121 15.34 27.11 26.58
N ALA A 122 14.74 26.53 27.63
CA ALA A 122 13.29 26.46 27.76
C ALA A 122 12.64 27.84 27.73
N ALA A 123 13.23 28.82 28.41
CA ALA A 123 12.75 30.19 28.39
C ALA A 123 12.74 30.79 26.97
N LYS A 124 13.80 30.61 26.20
CA LYS A 124 13.87 31.06 24.79
C LYS A 124 12.82 30.37 23.90
N MET A 125 12.51 29.10 24.15
CA MET A 125 11.55 28.30 23.36
C MET A 125 10.10 28.43 23.86
N SER A 126 9.85 29.16 24.95
CA SER A 126 8.56 29.20 25.65
C SER A 126 7.46 30.03 25.00
N LYS A 127 7.74 30.68 23.87
CA LYS A 127 6.75 31.47 23.15
C LYS A 127 5.54 30.59 22.76
N ASN A 128 4.35 31.01 23.18
CA ASN A 128 3.08 30.30 23.00
C ASN A 128 2.99 28.94 23.73
N LYS A 129 3.86 28.65 24.70
CA LYS A 129 3.75 27.48 25.56
C LYS A 129 2.90 27.78 26.80
N ASP A 130 2.21 26.74 27.31
CA ASP A 130 1.30 26.83 28.45
C ASP A 130 1.96 26.44 29.78
N GLU A 131 1.18 26.48 30.85
CA GLU A 131 1.60 26.09 32.21
C GLU A 131 2.00 24.61 32.26
N ASN A 132 1.27 23.72 31.61
CA ASN A 132 1.56 22.28 31.63
C ASN A 132 2.91 21.98 31.01
N TRP A 133 3.28 22.69 29.93
CA TRP A 133 4.60 22.57 29.32
C TRP A 133 5.71 23.00 30.30
N TRP A 134 5.55 24.12 31.01
CA TRP A 134 6.52 24.57 31.98
C TRP A 134 6.64 23.64 33.20
N ARG A 135 5.51 23.03 33.65
CA ARG A 135 5.52 22.02 34.71
C ARG A 135 6.32 20.79 34.25
N ALA A 136 6.11 20.34 33.04
CA ALA A 136 6.82 19.18 32.48
C ALA A 136 8.35 19.47 32.31
N ILE A 137 8.73 20.69 31.87
CA ILE A 137 10.13 21.14 31.84
C ILE A 137 10.73 21.14 33.24
N ALA A 138 10.09 21.80 34.20
CA ALA A 138 10.61 21.96 35.55
C ALA A 138 10.79 20.62 36.31
N GLN A 139 9.98 19.63 35.97
CA GLN A 139 10.07 18.25 36.49
C GLN A 139 11.06 17.36 35.70
N GLY A 140 11.65 17.87 34.61
CA GLY A 140 12.55 17.10 33.76
C GLY A 140 11.88 16.04 32.89
N ILE A 141 10.54 16.09 32.75
CA ILE A 141 9.76 15.17 31.90
C ILE A 141 9.98 15.51 30.41
N ILE A 142 10.09 16.79 30.09
CA ILE A 142 10.40 17.27 28.74
C ILE A 142 11.82 17.84 28.75
N ASN A 143 12.65 17.37 27.84
CA ASN A 143 13.90 18.04 27.51
C ASN A 143 13.59 19.23 26.59
N PRO A 144 13.92 20.47 26.95
CA PRO A 144 13.66 21.67 26.14
C PRO A 144 14.34 21.60 24.76
N LEU A 145 15.48 20.97 24.67
CA LEU A 145 16.07 20.52 23.42
C LEU A 145 15.80 19.01 23.31
N ASN A 146 14.68 18.60 22.73
CA ASN A 146 14.55 17.22 22.29
C ASN A 146 15.40 17.04 21.02
N PRO A 147 16.61 16.43 21.12
CA PRO A 147 17.54 16.37 20.00
C PRO A 147 16.92 15.70 18.77
N GLN A 148 16.13 14.64 19.00
CA GLN A 148 15.50 13.89 17.92
C GLN A 148 14.54 14.77 17.11
N VAL A 149 13.64 15.52 17.74
CA VAL A 149 12.69 16.38 17.04
C VAL A 149 13.40 17.50 16.27
N HIS A 150 14.36 18.16 16.91
CA HIS A 150 15.09 19.26 16.29
C HIS A 150 15.96 18.81 15.12
N ILE A 151 16.63 17.66 15.23
CA ILE A 151 17.41 17.08 14.15
C ILE A 151 16.51 16.62 13.00
N LEU A 152 15.35 16.03 13.29
CA LEU A 152 14.39 15.62 12.26
C LEU A 152 13.84 16.83 11.48
N ASP A 153 13.45 17.90 12.17
CA ASP A 153 12.97 19.12 11.53
C ASP A 153 14.07 19.80 10.73
N PHE A 154 15.29 19.82 11.26
CA PHE A 154 16.47 20.30 10.55
C PHE A 154 16.74 19.50 9.28
N LEU A 155 16.79 18.16 9.35
CA LEU A 155 17.04 17.30 8.20
C LEU A 155 15.92 17.39 7.15
N SER A 156 14.69 17.69 7.57
CA SER A 156 13.56 17.87 6.65
C SER A 156 13.64 19.15 5.82
N ALA A 157 14.13 20.27 6.42
CA ALA A 157 14.24 21.56 5.74
C ALA A 157 15.36 22.43 6.36
N PRO A 158 16.64 22.16 6.07
CA PRO A 158 17.80 22.72 6.78
C PRO A 158 17.82 24.25 6.85
N ASP A 159 17.64 24.92 5.71
CA ASP A 159 17.70 26.39 5.63
C ASP A 159 16.48 27.04 6.30
N THR A 160 15.31 26.45 6.11
CA THR A 160 14.06 26.92 6.74
C THR A 160 14.12 26.78 8.25
N TYR A 161 14.64 25.65 8.75
CA TYR A 161 14.84 25.40 10.18
C TYR A 161 15.76 26.45 10.78
N LYS A 162 16.95 26.70 10.17
CA LYS A 162 17.89 27.74 10.63
C LYS A 162 17.26 29.12 10.67
N ALA A 163 16.49 29.47 9.65
CA ALA A 163 15.87 30.79 9.56
C ALA A 163 14.78 31.05 10.62
N LYS A 164 14.11 30.00 11.09
CA LYS A 164 13.01 30.05 12.07
C LYS A 164 13.43 29.78 13.51
N THR A 165 14.64 29.26 13.72
CA THR A 165 15.11 28.78 15.03
C THR A 165 16.02 29.83 15.66
N ASP A 166 15.91 30.02 16.99
CA ASP A 166 16.84 30.87 17.74
C ASP A 166 18.29 30.41 17.56
N ALA A 167 19.22 31.35 17.54
CA ALA A 167 20.63 31.08 17.23
C ALA A 167 21.27 30.12 18.24
N ASP A 168 20.93 30.20 19.53
CA ASP A 168 21.48 29.34 20.57
C ASP A 168 20.89 27.91 20.46
N VAL A 169 19.59 27.82 20.16
CA VAL A 169 18.92 26.54 19.91
C VAL A 169 19.51 25.85 18.68
N TYR A 170 19.74 26.62 17.59
CA TYR A 170 20.38 26.09 16.40
C TYR A 170 21.81 25.61 16.68
N ALA A 171 22.60 26.38 17.45
CA ALA A 171 23.97 25.98 17.82
C ALA A 171 24.00 24.67 18.63
N LEU A 172 23.07 24.51 19.56
CA LEU A 172 22.95 23.27 20.36
C LEU A 172 22.52 22.08 19.50
N MET A 173 21.53 22.29 18.62
CA MET A 173 21.12 21.24 17.66
C MET A 173 22.30 20.84 16.78
N GLN A 174 23.09 21.80 16.30
CA GLN A 174 24.27 21.55 15.48
C GLN A 174 25.34 20.74 16.24
N GLU A 175 25.61 21.08 17.51
CA GLU A 175 26.52 20.30 18.37
C GLU A 175 26.05 18.85 18.50
N GLU A 176 24.79 18.67 18.79
CA GLU A 176 24.23 17.34 19.02
C GLU A 176 24.16 16.52 17.72
N ALA A 177 23.80 17.14 16.61
CA ALA A 177 23.84 16.51 15.29
C ALA A 177 25.24 16.04 14.94
N CYS A 178 26.27 16.88 15.16
CA CYS A 178 27.67 16.51 14.93
C CYS A 178 28.11 15.35 15.86
N ARG A 179 27.69 15.36 17.13
CA ARG A 179 28.00 14.29 18.09
C ARG A 179 27.39 12.95 17.65
N ILE A 180 26.09 12.95 17.32
CA ILE A 180 25.37 11.74 16.92
C ILE A 180 25.94 11.18 15.60
N ALA A 181 26.25 12.05 14.64
CA ALA A 181 26.81 11.64 13.36
C ALA A 181 28.32 11.32 13.44
N GLY A 182 29.01 11.62 14.56
CA GLY A 182 30.44 11.43 14.68
C GLY A 182 31.27 12.30 13.74
N ILE A 183 30.75 13.48 13.33
CA ILE A 183 31.43 14.41 12.41
C ILE A 183 32.01 15.62 13.15
N PRO A 184 33.11 16.20 12.66
CA PRO A 184 33.70 17.38 13.29
C PRO A 184 32.73 18.57 13.31
N LYS A 185 32.78 19.36 14.41
CA LYS A 185 32.05 20.62 14.50
C LYS A 185 32.78 21.68 13.68
N ILE A 186 32.41 21.85 12.43
CA ILE A 186 32.89 22.90 11.54
C ILE A 186 31.69 23.83 11.25
N VAL A 187 31.90 25.15 11.21
CA VAL A 187 30.85 26.12 10.83
C VAL A 187 30.34 25.76 9.43
N GLN A 188 29.07 25.40 9.34
CA GLN A 188 28.53 24.81 8.13
C GLN A 188 27.32 25.60 7.62
N ILE A 189 27.22 25.66 6.31
CA ILE A 189 25.95 25.95 5.63
C ILE A 189 24.97 24.82 6.04
N PRO A 190 23.71 25.12 6.38
CA PRO A 190 22.75 24.12 6.90
C PRO A 190 22.64 22.87 6.03
N LEU A 191 22.53 23.05 4.72
CA LEU A 191 22.43 21.93 3.78
C LEU A 191 23.69 21.02 3.80
N ILE A 192 24.88 21.61 3.95
CA ILE A 192 26.14 20.85 4.04
C ILE A 192 26.17 19.99 5.31
N LEU A 193 25.73 20.57 6.43
CA LEU A 193 25.64 19.81 7.70
C LEU A 193 24.62 18.67 7.60
N ALA A 194 23.44 18.92 7.04
CA ALA A 194 22.43 17.90 6.86
C ALA A 194 22.91 16.76 5.95
N THR A 195 23.56 17.12 4.83
CA THR A 195 24.16 16.12 3.92
C THR A 195 25.27 15.32 4.58
N ALA A 196 26.13 15.94 5.38
CA ALA A 196 27.19 15.27 6.11
C ALA A 196 26.65 14.33 7.19
N PHE A 197 25.58 14.73 7.90
CA PHE A 197 24.88 13.87 8.86
C PHE A 197 24.32 12.63 8.19
N ILE A 198 23.54 12.83 7.11
CA ILE A 198 22.93 11.71 6.36
C ILE A 198 24.00 10.80 5.74
N LYS A 199 25.07 11.38 5.21
CA LYS A 199 26.17 10.56 4.69
C LYS A 199 26.78 9.68 5.78
N SER A 200 27.08 10.23 6.97
CA SER A 200 27.57 9.44 8.09
C SER A 200 26.60 8.34 8.51
N LEU A 201 25.31 8.66 8.59
CA LEU A 201 24.25 7.69 8.89
C LEU A 201 24.20 6.55 7.87
N PHE A 202 24.25 6.87 6.59
CA PHE A 202 24.22 5.88 5.51
C PHE A 202 25.48 5.02 5.47
N ASP A 203 26.65 5.64 5.68
CA ASP A 203 27.91 4.91 5.83
C ASP A 203 27.85 3.92 7.01
N ALA A 204 27.27 4.34 8.14
CA ALA A 204 27.10 3.50 9.32
C ALA A 204 26.10 2.34 9.08
N LEU A 205 25.00 2.58 8.34
CA LEU A 205 24.06 1.54 7.94
C LEU A 205 24.71 0.52 7.00
N LEU A 206 25.51 0.96 6.02
CA LEU A 206 26.20 0.06 5.11
C LEU A 206 27.30 -0.78 5.79
N ASN A 207 27.90 -0.28 6.87
CA ASN A 207 28.91 -0.99 7.63
C ASN A 207 28.36 -1.72 8.88
N ASN A 208 27.05 -1.70 9.08
CA ASN A 208 26.36 -2.24 10.27
C ASN A 208 26.98 -1.74 11.60
N SER A 209 27.35 -0.47 11.63
CA SER A 209 27.98 0.21 12.78
C SER A 209 27.12 1.35 13.32
N VAL A 210 25.86 1.41 12.89
CA VAL A 210 24.90 2.45 13.25
C VAL A 210 24.55 2.40 14.74
N SER A 211 24.59 3.55 15.43
CA SER A 211 24.18 3.66 16.84
C SER A 211 22.67 3.66 16.99
N GLN A 212 22.17 3.39 18.20
CA GLN A 212 20.72 3.44 18.48
C GLN A 212 20.15 4.85 18.25
N GLU A 213 20.87 5.90 18.63
CA GLU A 213 20.43 7.30 18.39
C GLU A 213 20.30 7.61 16.88
N GLN A 214 21.24 7.11 16.08
CA GLN A 214 21.17 7.23 14.61
C GLN A 214 19.99 6.43 14.04
N LEU A 215 19.74 5.20 14.54
CA LEU A 215 18.61 4.39 14.12
C LEU A 215 17.27 5.04 14.44
N ASP A 216 17.13 5.63 15.62
CA ASP A 216 15.90 6.30 16.01
C ASP A 216 15.57 7.49 15.07
N ILE A 217 16.57 8.28 14.70
CA ILE A 217 16.44 9.37 13.72
C ILE A 217 16.14 8.80 12.33
N TYR A 218 16.86 7.76 11.93
CA TYR A 218 16.65 7.10 10.64
C TYR A 218 15.23 6.58 10.48
N TYR A 219 14.72 5.83 11.45
CA TYR A 219 13.36 5.28 11.39
C TYR A 219 12.29 6.38 11.42
N ALA A 220 12.50 7.42 12.21
CA ALA A 220 11.58 8.55 12.24
C ALA A 220 11.52 9.32 10.90
N MET A 221 12.59 9.29 10.10
CA MET A 221 12.59 9.79 8.72
C MET A 221 12.01 8.79 7.74
N ALA A 222 12.50 7.55 7.76
CA ALA A 222 12.19 6.51 6.77
C ALA A 222 10.73 6.04 6.84
N ASP A 223 10.14 5.98 8.03
CA ASP A 223 8.75 5.54 8.22
C ASP A 223 7.73 6.69 8.14
N SER A 224 8.19 7.96 8.05
CA SER A 224 7.32 9.12 7.92
C SER A 224 6.87 9.33 6.48
N ASN A 225 5.56 9.53 6.28
CA ASN A 225 5.03 9.95 4.98
C ASN A 225 5.35 11.42 4.68
N GLU A 226 5.37 12.28 5.70
CA GLU A 226 5.65 13.72 5.55
C GLU A 226 7.10 14.01 5.14
N ARG A 227 8.04 13.12 5.54
CA ARG A 227 9.48 13.25 5.25
C ARG A 227 9.95 12.36 4.11
N ALA A 228 9.03 11.64 3.44
CA ALA A 228 9.38 10.68 2.39
C ALA A 228 10.13 11.32 1.23
N GLU A 229 9.68 12.47 0.73
CA GLU A 229 10.30 13.17 -0.39
C GLU A 229 11.74 13.59 -0.06
N GLN A 230 11.97 14.13 1.13
CA GLN A 230 13.30 14.53 1.57
C GLN A 230 14.22 13.32 1.76
N MET A 231 13.69 12.23 2.30
CA MET A 231 14.46 10.99 2.46
C MET A 231 14.87 10.39 1.10
N GLU A 232 13.96 10.38 0.13
CA GLU A 232 14.24 9.95 -1.26
C GLU A 232 15.31 10.84 -1.92
N ALA A 233 15.27 12.15 -1.68
CA ALA A 233 16.28 13.07 -2.18
C ALA A 233 17.68 12.74 -1.61
N TYR A 234 17.77 12.43 -0.32
CA TYR A 234 19.04 12.02 0.31
C TYR A 234 19.54 10.67 -0.22
N ILE A 235 18.64 9.70 -0.38
CA ILE A 235 18.99 8.38 -0.94
C ILE A 235 19.51 8.53 -2.36
N THR A 236 18.86 9.33 -3.19
CA THR A 236 19.24 9.58 -4.59
C THR A 236 20.59 10.30 -4.71
N ALA A 237 20.86 11.23 -3.79
CA ALA A 237 22.13 11.99 -3.78
C ALA A 237 23.31 11.17 -3.23
N TYR A 238 23.04 10.08 -2.51
CA TYR A 238 24.09 9.27 -1.90
C TYR A 238 24.67 8.27 -2.88
N THR A 239 26.01 8.24 -2.98
CA THR A 239 26.73 7.27 -3.81
C THR A 239 27.17 6.09 -2.95
N ILE A 240 26.60 4.91 -3.20
CA ILE A 240 26.96 3.67 -2.50
C ILE A 240 28.39 3.27 -2.90
N PRO A 241 29.29 3.04 -1.95
CA PRO A 241 30.64 2.57 -2.25
C PRO A 241 30.64 1.29 -3.08
N GLN A 242 31.54 1.19 -4.06
CA GLN A 242 31.61 0.00 -4.92
C GLN A 242 31.96 -1.28 -4.16
N ASN A 243 32.76 -1.15 -3.10
CA ASN A 243 33.18 -2.25 -2.24
C ASN A 243 32.24 -2.51 -1.05
N ALA A 244 31.09 -1.89 -0.99
CA ALA A 244 30.08 -2.17 0.05
C ALA A 244 29.60 -3.62 -0.06
N ASP A 245 29.74 -4.37 1.03
CA ASP A 245 29.32 -5.76 1.12
C ASP A 245 27.82 -5.83 1.44
N PRO A 246 26.98 -6.35 0.55
CA PRO A 246 25.55 -6.36 0.76
C PRO A 246 25.09 -7.25 1.92
N LEU A 247 25.85 -8.27 2.30
CA LEU A 247 25.53 -9.16 3.42
C LEU A 247 25.96 -8.62 4.78
N LYS A 248 26.75 -7.54 4.81
CA LYS A 248 27.16 -6.87 6.05
C LYS A 248 26.35 -5.64 6.36
N ALA A 249 25.61 -5.09 5.39
CA ALA A 249 24.79 -3.91 5.60
C ALA A 249 23.71 -4.17 6.66
N HIS A 250 23.36 -3.13 7.44
CA HIS A 250 22.29 -3.22 8.40
C HIS A 250 20.97 -3.63 7.68
N PRO A 251 20.18 -4.59 8.19
CA PRO A 251 18.99 -5.11 7.49
C PRO A 251 17.95 -4.05 7.11
N ASP A 252 17.92 -2.92 7.77
CA ASP A 252 16.98 -1.84 7.47
C ASP A 252 17.55 -0.71 6.60
N HIS A 253 18.70 -0.88 5.96
CA HIS A 253 19.25 0.13 5.05
C HIS A 253 18.24 0.53 3.95
N PRO A 254 18.28 1.79 3.42
CA PRO A 254 17.27 2.26 2.46
C PRO A 254 17.58 1.97 0.98
N PHE A 255 18.57 1.17 0.67
CA PHE A 255 19.10 1.04 -0.69
C PHE A 255 18.65 -0.24 -1.39
N LYS A 256 17.69 -0.12 -2.34
CA LYS A 256 17.30 -1.23 -3.22
C LYS A 256 18.44 -1.74 -4.09
N GLU A 257 19.42 -0.88 -4.41
CA GLU A 257 20.63 -1.29 -5.13
C GLU A 257 21.49 -2.27 -4.33
N MET A 258 21.52 -2.16 -2.99
CA MET A 258 22.20 -3.16 -2.15
C MET A 258 21.47 -4.52 -2.19
N ASP A 259 20.13 -4.51 -2.21
CA ASP A 259 19.35 -5.74 -2.45
C ASP A 259 19.70 -6.34 -3.82
N ALA A 260 19.80 -5.53 -4.85
CA ALA A 260 20.20 -5.99 -6.19
C ALA A 260 21.65 -6.53 -6.22
N ARG A 261 22.59 -5.89 -5.51
CA ARG A 261 23.97 -6.42 -5.38
C ARG A 261 23.99 -7.76 -4.64
N MET A 262 23.18 -7.91 -3.58
CA MET A 262 23.01 -9.18 -2.86
C MET A 262 22.51 -10.27 -3.82
N PHE A 263 21.52 -9.98 -4.65
CA PHE A 263 20.97 -10.95 -5.60
C PHE A 263 22.00 -11.36 -6.67
N ARG A 264 22.79 -10.42 -7.20
CA ARG A 264 23.91 -10.73 -8.13
C ARG A 264 24.96 -11.62 -7.45
N LEU A 265 25.32 -11.31 -6.20
CA LEU A 265 26.26 -12.13 -5.43
C LEU A 265 25.69 -13.54 -5.15
N LEU A 266 24.39 -13.65 -4.87
CA LEU A 266 23.70 -14.95 -4.75
C LEU A 266 23.77 -15.73 -6.06
N SER A 267 23.49 -15.09 -7.18
CA SER A 267 23.58 -15.70 -8.52
C SER A 267 24.96 -16.28 -8.79
N ASP A 268 26.03 -15.51 -8.54
CA ASP A 268 27.43 -15.97 -8.68
C ASP A 268 27.73 -17.16 -7.73
N THR A 269 27.19 -17.11 -6.51
CA THR A 269 27.36 -18.18 -5.51
C THR A 269 26.66 -19.46 -5.93
N LEU A 270 25.44 -19.36 -6.49
CA LEU A 270 24.69 -20.49 -7.06
C LEU A 270 25.42 -21.11 -8.25
N LYS A 271 25.94 -20.30 -9.15
CA LYS A 271 26.76 -20.71 -10.29
C LYS A 271 28.01 -21.47 -9.85
N ALA A 272 28.64 -21.05 -8.75
CA ALA A 272 29.78 -21.71 -8.16
C ALA A 272 29.44 -22.95 -7.30
N ASN A 273 28.15 -23.27 -7.13
CA ASN A 273 27.65 -24.31 -6.20
C ASN A 273 28.23 -24.17 -4.78
N SER A 274 28.38 -22.94 -4.30
CA SER A 274 28.87 -22.62 -2.97
C SER A 274 27.74 -22.52 -1.93
N ASP A 275 28.10 -22.39 -0.64
CA ASP A 275 27.13 -22.26 0.45
C ASP A 275 26.32 -20.97 0.36
N ILE A 276 25.00 -21.08 0.51
CA ILE A 276 24.02 -20.00 0.41
C ILE A 276 23.38 -19.62 1.76
N THR A 277 23.81 -20.22 2.85
CA THR A 277 23.20 -20.03 4.19
C THR A 277 23.22 -18.58 4.64
N SER A 278 24.32 -17.87 4.39
CA SER A 278 24.43 -16.46 4.76
C SER A 278 23.43 -15.54 4.05
N PHE A 279 23.03 -15.89 2.84
CA PHE A 279 21.98 -15.14 2.10
C PHE A 279 20.61 -15.36 2.73
N GLU A 280 20.30 -16.62 3.10
CA GLU A 280 19.06 -16.93 3.77
C GLU A 280 18.92 -16.15 5.07
N ASP A 281 19.93 -16.20 5.93
CA ASP A 281 19.95 -15.51 7.22
C ASP A 281 19.77 -14.00 7.05
N TYR A 282 20.53 -13.40 6.14
CA TYR A 282 20.44 -11.96 5.85
C TYR A 282 19.06 -11.54 5.33
N ILE A 283 18.48 -12.29 4.38
CA ILE A 283 17.16 -11.99 3.83
C ILE A 283 16.10 -12.10 4.92
N VAL A 284 16.18 -13.11 5.80
CA VAL A 284 15.26 -13.25 6.94
C VAL A 284 15.31 -12.03 7.84
N GLU A 285 16.47 -11.57 8.23
CA GLU A 285 16.61 -10.37 9.05
C GLU A 285 16.00 -9.15 8.36
N ARG A 286 16.30 -8.97 7.06
CA ARG A 286 15.81 -7.83 6.28
C ARG A 286 14.29 -7.78 6.13
N ILE A 287 13.64 -8.91 5.85
CA ILE A 287 12.18 -8.95 5.66
C ILE A 287 11.39 -9.05 6.97
N SER A 288 12.02 -9.50 8.07
CA SER A 288 11.35 -9.63 9.38
C SER A 288 11.13 -8.28 10.04
N SER A 289 12.00 -7.33 9.83
CA SER A 289 11.84 -5.98 10.35
C SER A 289 10.71 -5.23 9.64
N LYS A 290 9.85 -4.59 10.44
CA LYS A 290 8.76 -3.74 9.96
C LYS A 290 9.18 -2.28 9.71
N LYS A 291 10.49 -2.00 9.82
CA LYS A 291 11.05 -0.66 9.62
C LYS A 291 11.50 -0.46 8.18
N ALA A 292 11.42 0.78 7.72
CA ALA A 292 11.88 1.19 6.38
C ALA A 292 11.33 0.34 5.22
N LEU A 293 10.10 -0.17 5.35
CA LEU A 293 9.50 -1.15 4.42
C LEU A 293 9.48 -0.68 2.95
N ARG A 294 9.25 0.63 2.73
CA ARG A 294 9.18 1.20 1.36
C ARG A 294 10.49 1.10 0.58
N TYR A 295 11.60 0.92 1.30
CA TYR A 295 12.94 0.88 0.72
C TYR A 295 13.47 -0.54 0.53
N LYS A 296 12.73 -1.57 0.93
CA LYS A 296 13.09 -2.97 0.72
C LYS A 296 12.60 -3.43 -0.65
N ALA A 297 13.39 -4.26 -1.33
CA ALA A 297 12.96 -4.84 -2.59
C ALA A 297 11.81 -5.84 -2.36
N SER A 298 10.76 -5.75 -3.19
CA SER A 298 9.55 -6.57 -3.05
C SER A 298 9.82 -8.07 -3.25
N TRP A 299 10.77 -8.40 -4.11
CA TRP A 299 11.13 -9.76 -4.52
C TRP A 299 12.03 -10.53 -3.51
N LEU A 300 12.47 -9.92 -2.43
CA LEU A 300 13.30 -10.60 -1.40
C LEU A 300 12.60 -11.82 -0.80
N ARG A 301 11.27 -11.75 -0.66
CA ARG A 301 10.48 -12.87 -0.16
C ARG A 301 10.51 -14.06 -1.11
N GLU A 302 10.46 -13.80 -2.40
CA GLU A 302 10.50 -14.81 -3.45
C GLU A 302 11.87 -15.53 -3.46
N VAL A 303 12.96 -14.79 -3.29
CA VAL A 303 14.29 -15.39 -3.12
C VAL A 303 14.33 -16.31 -1.90
N LEU A 304 13.81 -15.84 -0.76
CA LEU A 304 13.77 -16.66 0.46
C LEU A 304 12.94 -17.94 0.27
N VAL A 305 11.81 -17.86 -0.44
CA VAL A 305 10.99 -19.04 -0.76
C VAL A 305 11.81 -20.07 -1.54
N LEU A 306 12.56 -19.64 -2.57
CA LEU A 306 13.43 -20.53 -3.34
C LEU A 306 14.55 -21.14 -2.49
N LEU A 307 15.26 -20.35 -1.69
CA LEU A 307 16.39 -20.83 -0.89
C LEU A 307 15.94 -21.83 0.19
N ARG A 308 14.77 -21.64 0.78
CA ARG A 308 14.21 -22.51 1.83
C ARG A 308 13.44 -23.69 1.32
N PHE A 309 13.17 -23.74 0.03
CA PHE A 309 12.34 -24.80 -0.51
C PHE A 309 12.96 -26.18 -0.31
N LYS A 310 12.12 -27.09 0.15
CA LYS A 310 12.48 -28.51 0.28
C LYS A 310 11.45 -29.32 -0.51
N LEU A 311 11.91 -30.00 -1.53
CA LEU A 311 11.04 -30.77 -2.42
C LEU A 311 10.27 -31.89 -1.68
N GLY A 312 10.78 -32.36 -0.55
CA GLY A 312 10.20 -33.50 0.14
C GLY A 312 10.43 -34.83 -0.63
N THR A 313 9.41 -35.66 -0.62
CA THR A 313 9.46 -37.00 -1.27
C THR A 313 8.34 -37.20 -2.29
N PRO A 314 8.30 -36.42 -3.39
CA PRO A 314 7.22 -36.53 -4.39
C PRO A 314 7.18 -37.95 -5.04
N HIS A 315 8.30 -38.65 -5.12
CA HIS A 315 8.41 -40.01 -5.62
C HIS A 315 7.70 -41.07 -4.72
N ALA A 316 7.38 -40.72 -3.49
CA ALA A 316 6.61 -41.61 -2.60
C ALA A 316 5.09 -41.48 -2.80
N ILE A 317 4.64 -40.51 -3.63
CA ILE A 317 3.22 -40.32 -3.94
C ILE A 317 2.81 -41.32 -5.00
N SER A 318 1.75 -42.07 -4.71
CA SER A 318 1.30 -43.19 -5.56
C SER A 318 0.00 -42.88 -6.33
N SER A 319 -0.68 -41.80 -6.01
CA SER A 319 -1.91 -41.40 -6.70
C SER A 319 -1.78 -40.00 -7.32
N ILE A 320 -2.43 -39.83 -8.46
CA ILE A 320 -2.44 -38.54 -9.19
C ILE A 320 -3.16 -37.45 -8.39
N ASP A 321 -4.18 -37.81 -7.61
CA ASP A 321 -4.94 -36.85 -6.80
C ASP A 321 -4.12 -36.38 -5.59
N ASP A 322 -3.37 -37.27 -4.94
CA ASP A 322 -2.44 -36.91 -3.88
C ASP A 322 -1.31 -36.02 -4.42
N PHE A 323 -0.88 -36.26 -5.67
CA PHE A 323 0.10 -35.42 -6.32
C PHE A 323 -0.44 -33.99 -6.58
N ALA A 324 -1.71 -33.86 -6.96
CA ALA A 324 -2.36 -32.56 -7.11
C ALA A 324 -2.37 -31.78 -5.79
N VAL A 325 -2.67 -32.46 -4.68
CA VAL A 325 -2.62 -31.85 -3.33
C VAL A 325 -1.18 -31.45 -2.97
N TYR A 326 -0.21 -32.33 -3.20
CA TYR A 326 1.21 -32.03 -3.00
C TYR A 326 1.65 -30.79 -3.82
N TYR A 327 1.30 -30.76 -5.11
CA TYR A 327 1.65 -29.63 -5.98
C TYR A 327 1.04 -28.32 -5.44
N ARG A 328 -0.24 -28.31 -5.09
CA ARG A 328 -0.92 -27.14 -4.54
C ARG A 328 -0.28 -26.67 -3.23
N ASP A 329 -0.07 -27.56 -2.28
CA ASP A 329 0.28 -27.21 -0.90
C ASP A 329 1.78 -26.96 -0.71
N ASN A 330 2.62 -27.53 -1.58
CA ASN A 330 4.08 -27.44 -1.46
C ASN A 330 4.75 -26.78 -2.67
N TYR A 331 4.47 -27.30 -3.88
CA TYR A 331 5.26 -26.90 -5.05
C TYR A 331 4.85 -25.56 -5.65
N SER A 332 3.58 -25.23 -5.68
CA SER A 332 3.04 -24.01 -6.30
C SER A 332 3.71 -22.71 -5.82
N GLN A 333 4.20 -22.70 -4.59
CA GLN A 333 4.87 -21.53 -4.01
C GLN A 333 6.20 -21.18 -4.71
N ILE A 334 6.98 -22.17 -5.16
CA ILE A 334 8.22 -21.87 -5.88
C ILE A 334 7.97 -21.51 -7.34
N ASP A 335 6.92 -22.04 -7.95
CA ASP A 335 6.47 -21.59 -9.25
C ASP A 335 6.06 -20.11 -9.21
N THR A 336 5.33 -19.70 -8.17
CA THR A 336 5.00 -18.29 -7.91
C THR A 336 6.26 -17.45 -7.72
N ALA A 337 7.19 -17.92 -6.89
CA ALA A 337 8.42 -17.19 -6.59
C ALA A 337 9.27 -16.99 -7.85
N MET A 338 9.48 -18.06 -8.63
CA MET A 338 10.27 -17.99 -9.86
C MET A 338 9.60 -17.10 -10.90
N ARG A 339 8.27 -17.18 -11.09
CA ARG A 339 7.53 -16.31 -11.98
C ARG A 339 7.73 -14.83 -11.65
N ARG A 340 7.69 -14.46 -10.37
CA ARG A 340 7.90 -13.08 -9.92
C ARG A 340 9.34 -12.62 -10.10
N LEU A 341 10.31 -13.50 -9.92
CA LEU A 341 11.71 -13.20 -10.18
C LEU A 341 11.98 -12.98 -11.68
N TYR A 342 11.29 -13.70 -12.59
CA TYR A 342 11.34 -13.40 -14.02
C TYR A 342 10.89 -11.96 -14.31
N VAL A 343 9.81 -11.47 -13.69
CA VAL A 343 9.32 -10.10 -13.88
C VAL A 343 10.38 -9.06 -13.54
N GLU A 344 11.09 -9.26 -12.44
CA GLU A 344 12.07 -8.30 -11.93
C GLU A 344 13.43 -8.36 -12.66
N TRP A 345 13.85 -9.55 -13.07
CA TRP A 345 15.23 -9.80 -13.51
C TRP A 345 15.36 -10.27 -14.95
N LEU A 346 14.28 -10.37 -15.72
CA LEU A 346 14.33 -10.88 -17.11
C LEU A 346 15.28 -10.08 -18.02
N LYS A 347 15.50 -8.80 -17.72
CA LYS A 347 16.41 -7.94 -18.51
C LYS A 347 17.89 -8.18 -18.18
N ASP A 348 18.19 -8.90 -17.09
CA ASP A 348 19.53 -9.22 -16.64
C ASP A 348 19.68 -10.76 -16.63
N GLU A 349 19.67 -11.35 -17.82
CA GLU A 349 19.65 -12.81 -18.02
C GLU A 349 20.84 -13.50 -17.39
N ASP A 350 22.02 -12.88 -17.42
CA ASP A 350 23.24 -13.46 -16.82
C ASP A 350 23.11 -13.64 -15.31
N VAL A 351 22.38 -12.74 -14.65
CA VAL A 351 22.10 -12.81 -13.22
C VAL A 351 20.96 -13.79 -12.93
N LEU A 352 19.95 -13.84 -13.78
CA LEU A 352 18.77 -14.67 -13.56
C LEU A 352 19.01 -16.16 -13.86
N ARG A 353 19.85 -16.48 -14.85
CA ARG A 353 20.11 -17.86 -15.31
C ARG A 353 20.57 -18.82 -14.19
N PRO A 354 21.54 -18.51 -13.34
CA PRO A 354 21.93 -19.41 -12.24
C PRO A 354 20.79 -19.68 -11.24
N VAL A 355 19.91 -18.68 -11.03
CA VAL A 355 18.75 -18.80 -10.14
C VAL A 355 17.67 -19.69 -10.80
N GLN A 356 17.47 -19.55 -12.13
CA GLN A 356 16.62 -20.44 -12.89
C GLN A 356 17.14 -21.89 -12.85
N GLU A 357 18.42 -22.13 -13.07
CA GLU A 357 19.04 -23.45 -12.98
C GLU A 357 18.87 -24.08 -11.58
N TYR A 358 18.94 -23.25 -10.53
CA TYR A 358 18.68 -23.71 -9.17
C TYR A 358 17.22 -24.16 -9.00
N TYR A 359 16.24 -23.40 -9.50
CA TYR A 359 14.84 -23.78 -9.52
C TYR A 359 14.60 -25.04 -10.38
N GLU A 360 15.21 -25.15 -11.56
CA GLU A 360 15.04 -26.27 -12.48
C GLU A 360 15.47 -27.62 -11.89
N ARG A 361 16.41 -27.62 -10.94
CA ARG A 361 16.79 -28.86 -10.21
C ARG A 361 15.58 -29.44 -9.46
N PHE A 362 14.75 -28.61 -8.85
CA PHE A 362 13.52 -29.04 -8.19
C PHE A 362 12.44 -29.41 -9.20
N ASN A 363 12.32 -28.62 -10.28
CA ASN A 363 11.32 -28.84 -11.31
C ASN A 363 11.53 -30.19 -12.03
N HIS A 364 12.75 -30.52 -12.38
CA HIS A 364 13.07 -31.80 -13.00
C HIS A 364 12.72 -33.01 -12.09
N GLN A 365 13.02 -32.91 -10.80
CA GLN A 365 12.70 -33.97 -9.86
C GLN A 365 11.19 -34.12 -9.63
N MET A 366 10.48 -33.00 -9.52
CA MET A 366 9.03 -32.99 -9.42
C MET A 366 8.37 -33.59 -10.68
N LEU A 367 8.80 -33.15 -11.87
CA LEU A 367 8.31 -33.65 -13.14
C LEU A 367 8.64 -35.15 -13.35
N ALA A 368 9.82 -35.61 -12.93
CA ALA A 368 10.14 -37.04 -12.97
C ALA A 368 9.11 -37.87 -12.18
N SER A 369 8.79 -37.46 -10.95
CA SER A 369 7.77 -38.10 -10.13
C SER A 369 6.36 -38.00 -10.73
N TRP A 370 6.02 -36.87 -11.32
CA TRP A 370 4.75 -36.66 -12.01
C TRP A 370 4.57 -37.61 -13.19
N PHE A 371 5.59 -37.69 -14.06
CA PHE A 371 5.49 -38.52 -15.28
C PHE A 371 5.41 -40.05 -15.00
N GLU A 372 5.78 -40.49 -13.81
CA GLU A 372 5.51 -41.88 -13.35
C GLU A 372 4.02 -42.14 -13.08
N LEU A 373 3.29 -41.07 -12.68
CA LEU A 373 1.86 -41.14 -12.39
C LEU A 373 0.97 -40.95 -13.62
N VAL A 374 1.50 -40.44 -14.72
CA VAL A 374 0.74 -40.14 -15.96
C VAL A 374 -0.06 -41.34 -16.51
N PRO A 375 0.33 -42.62 -16.37
CA PRO A 375 -0.56 -43.72 -16.73
C PRO A 375 -1.92 -43.75 -16.02
N GLN A 376 -2.05 -43.08 -14.86
CA GLN A 376 -3.31 -42.91 -14.13
C GLN A 376 -4.10 -41.68 -14.63
N TYR A 377 -3.55 -40.89 -15.56
CA TYR A 377 -4.17 -39.65 -15.98
C TYR A 377 -5.52 -39.83 -16.63
N ALA A 378 -6.54 -39.29 -16.01
CA ALA A 378 -7.89 -39.22 -16.54
C ALA A 378 -8.41 -37.81 -16.38
N GLN A 379 -8.86 -37.20 -17.47
CA GLN A 379 -9.44 -35.86 -17.41
C GLN A 379 -10.70 -35.86 -16.54
N SER A 380 -10.85 -34.83 -15.72
CA SER A 380 -12.02 -34.63 -14.85
C SER A 380 -12.65 -33.24 -15.02
N GLN A 381 -12.32 -32.55 -16.10
CA GLN A 381 -12.81 -31.20 -16.43
C GLN A 381 -14.21 -31.20 -17.06
N GLN A 382 -14.71 -32.35 -17.50
CA GLN A 382 -15.95 -32.42 -18.25
C GLN A 382 -17.17 -31.94 -17.46
N GLY A 383 -17.89 -30.95 -17.98
CA GLY A 383 -19.13 -30.43 -17.38
C GLY A 383 -18.92 -29.65 -16.07
N LEU A 384 -17.74 -29.09 -15.84
CA LEU A 384 -17.44 -28.37 -14.60
C LEU A 384 -18.35 -27.17 -14.36
N LEU A 385 -18.80 -26.44 -15.40
CA LEU A 385 -19.70 -25.30 -15.22
C LEU A 385 -21.08 -25.78 -14.72
N GLU A 386 -21.62 -26.86 -15.31
CA GLU A 386 -22.86 -27.46 -14.87
C GLU A 386 -22.73 -27.94 -13.42
N THR A 387 -21.71 -28.71 -13.11
CA THR A 387 -21.45 -29.25 -11.77
C THR A 387 -21.32 -28.13 -10.74
N SER A 388 -20.65 -27.01 -11.10
CA SER A 388 -20.47 -25.87 -10.20
C SER A 388 -21.79 -25.16 -9.91
N PHE A 389 -22.63 -24.95 -10.90
CA PHE A 389 -23.96 -24.39 -10.69
C PHE A 389 -24.87 -25.30 -9.86
N MET A 390 -24.84 -26.63 -10.11
CA MET A 390 -25.65 -27.58 -9.34
C MET A 390 -25.21 -27.72 -7.87
N GLN A 391 -23.93 -27.54 -7.57
CA GLN A 391 -23.41 -27.63 -6.19
C GLN A 391 -23.59 -26.34 -5.38
N ALA A 392 -23.96 -25.25 -6.02
CA ALA A 392 -24.17 -23.96 -5.37
C ALA A 392 -25.64 -23.76 -5.03
N GLN A 393 -25.90 -22.92 -4.04
CA GLN A 393 -27.25 -22.45 -3.69
C GLN A 393 -27.37 -20.96 -3.98
N GLY A 394 -28.52 -20.53 -4.48
CA GLY A 394 -28.81 -19.13 -4.75
C GLY A 394 -28.03 -18.56 -5.95
N ARG A 395 -27.85 -17.24 -5.98
CA ARG A 395 -27.15 -16.57 -7.08
C ARG A 395 -25.71 -17.01 -7.15
N THR A 396 -25.31 -17.48 -8.32
CA THR A 396 -23.98 -18.10 -8.52
C THR A 396 -23.30 -17.51 -9.74
N ALA A 397 -22.04 -17.09 -9.58
CA ALA A 397 -21.19 -16.63 -10.66
C ALA A 397 -19.98 -17.56 -10.83
N ILE A 398 -19.57 -17.79 -12.09
CA ILE A 398 -18.36 -18.55 -12.44
C ILE A 398 -17.47 -17.67 -13.29
N ILE A 399 -16.27 -17.38 -12.82
CA ILE A 399 -15.23 -16.72 -13.61
C ILE A 399 -14.41 -17.83 -14.29
N VAL A 400 -14.45 -17.85 -15.61
CA VAL A 400 -13.62 -18.71 -16.46
C VAL A 400 -12.49 -17.85 -17.00
N CYS A 401 -11.30 -18.05 -16.47
CA CYS A 401 -10.10 -17.34 -16.89
C CYS A 401 -9.26 -18.24 -17.80
N ASP A 402 -9.03 -17.83 -19.04
CA ASP A 402 -8.22 -18.55 -20.00
C ASP A 402 -6.75 -18.56 -19.58
N ALA A 403 -6.15 -19.74 -19.52
CA ALA A 403 -4.75 -19.98 -19.12
C ALA A 403 -4.43 -19.54 -17.68
N LEU A 404 -5.27 -19.80 -16.69
CA LEU A 404 -4.98 -19.51 -15.28
C LEU A 404 -4.25 -20.69 -14.61
N ARG A 405 -2.98 -20.50 -14.25
CA ARG A 405 -2.23 -21.52 -13.48
C ARG A 405 -2.77 -21.68 -12.06
N LEU A 406 -2.64 -22.90 -11.51
CA LEU A 406 -3.05 -23.20 -10.14
C LEU A 406 -2.37 -22.27 -9.12
N GLU A 407 -1.08 -21.96 -9.28
CA GLU A 407 -0.33 -21.09 -8.36
C GLU A 407 -0.88 -19.64 -8.36
N MET A 408 -1.42 -19.16 -9.49
CA MET A 408 -2.08 -17.86 -9.55
C MET A 408 -3.43 -17.89 -8.81
N ALA A 409 -4.19 -18.97 -8.93
CA ALA A 409 -5.42 -19.16 -8.17
C ALA A 409 -5.14 -19.22 -6.67
N GLU A 410 -4.04 -19.86 -6.24
CA GLU A 410 -3.56 -19.87 -4.85
C GLU A 410 -3.19 -18.45 -4.39
N ALA A 411 -2.47 -17.69 -5.19
CA ALA A 411 -2.13 -16.30 -4.89
C ALA A 411 -3.37 -15.41 -4.72
N ILE A 412 -4.41 -15.63 -5.53
CA ILE A 412 -5.71 -14.93 -5.41
C ILE A 412 -6.42 -15.36 -4.12
N ALA A 413 -6.51 -16.67 -3.87
CA ALA A 413 -7.24 -17.23 -2.72
C ALA A 413 -6.57 -16.93 -1.36
N SER A 414 -5.28 -16.60 -1.35
CA SER A 414 -4.54 -16.23 -0.15
C SER A 414 -4.73 -14.75 0.26
N ARG A 415 -5.40 -13.93 -0.56
CA ARG A 415 -5.67 -12.52 -0.23
C ARG A 415 -6.76 -12.42 0.84
N GLN A 416 -6.82 -11.26 1.48
CA GLN A 416 -7.82 -11.00 2.51
C GLN A 416 -9.16 -10.64 1.87
N PHE A 417 -10.11 -11.58 1.93
CA PHE A 417 -11.49 -11.38 1.47
C PHE A 417 -12.32 -10.58 2.48
N PRO A 418 -13.49 -10.04 2.06
CA PRO A 418 -14.46 -9.44 2.98
C PRO A 418 -14.80 -10.39 4.14
N GLN A 419 -15.11 -9.79 5.30
CA GLN A 419 -15.44 -10.56 6.51
C GLN A 419 -16.61 -11.52 6.24
N GLY A 420 -16.49 -12.75 6.69
CA GLY A 420 -17.50 -13.79 6.51
C GLY A 420 -17.39 -14.57 5.20
N THR A 421 -16.48 -14.23 4.29
CA THR A 421 -16.22 -15.04 3.10
C THR A 421 -15.48 -16.32 3.47
N THR A 422 -15.95 -17.47 2.98
CA THR A 422 -15.26 -18.75 3.11
C THR A 422 -14.78 -19.24 1.73
N SER A 423 -13.66 -19.93 1.68
CA SER A 423 -13.12 -20.48 0.44
C SER A 423 -13.03 -22.01 0.50
N LYS A 424 -13.40 -22.67 -0.59
CA LYS A 424 -13.22 -24.11 -0.81
C LYS A 424 -12.39 -24.32 -2.06
N LYS A 425 -11.38 -25.16 -1.97
CA LYS A 425 -10.42 -25.40 -3.04
C LYS A 425 -10.55 -26.85 -3.52
N LYS A 426 -10.88 -27.03 -4.79
CA LYS A 426 -10.84 -28.31 -5.49
C LYS A 426 -10.00 -28.15 -6.75
N MET A 427 -9.59 -29.27 -7.31
CA MET A 427 -8.79 -29.34 -8.54
C MET A 427 -9.39 -30.37 -9.47
N ALA A 428 -9.17 -30.19 -10.77
CA ALA A 428 -9.49 -31.16 -11.80
C ALA A 428 -8.29 -31.30 -12.74
N TRP A 429 -8.33 -32.33 -13.58
CA TRP A 429 -7.36 -32.57 -14.64
C TRP A 429 -7.94 -32.14 -15.98
N SER A 430 -7.21 -31.35 -16.74
CA SER A 430 -7.65 -30.83 -18.03
C SER A 430 -7.86 -31.92 -19.08
N LYS A 431 -8.65 -31.63 -20.10
CA LYS A 431 -8.68 -32.41 -21.33
C LYS A 431 -7.39 -32.15 -22.12
N LEU A 432 -6.84 -33.20 -22.72
CA LEU A 432 -5.60 -33.16 -23.51
C LEU A 432 -5.87 -33.09 -25.02
N PRO A 433 -5.01 -32.44 -25.78
CA PRO A 433 -3.97 -31.48 -25.37
C PRO A 433 -4.54 -30.33 -24.54
N SER A 434 -3.76 -29.80 -23.59
CA SER A 434 -4.19 -28.74 -22.66
C SER A 434 -4.21 -27.36 -23.37
N VAL A 435 -5.17 -27.20 -24.26
CA VAL A 435 -5.38 -26.02 -25.10
C VAL A 435 -6.83 -25.54 -25.05
N THR A 436 -7.04 -24.24 -25.36
CA THR A 436 -8.37 -23.60 -25.25
C THR A 436 -9.51 -24.36 -25.92
N PRO A 437 -9.41 -24.88 -27.18
CA PRO A 437 -10.51 -25.63 -27.78
C PRO A 437 -10.94 -26.85 -26.97
N ASN A 438 -9.99 -27.61 -26.42
CA ASN A 438 -10.26 -28.79 -25.61
C ASN A 438 -10.80 -28.43 -24.22
N GLY A 439 -10.11 -27.52 -23.55
CA GLY A 439 -10.47 -27.15 -22.18
C GLY A 439 -11.83 -26.46 -22.11
N MET A 440 -12.08 -25.51 -23.01
CA MET A 440 -13.39 -24.84 -23.08
C MET A 440 -14.50 -25.83 -23.47
N SER A 441 -14.29 -26.72 -24.46
CA SER A 441 -15.27 -27.75 -24.79
C SER A 441 -15.63 -28.60 -23.57
N ALA A 442 -14.63 -29.05 -22.84
CA ALA A 442 -14.81 -29.87 -21.65
C ALA A 442 -15.55 -29.10 -20.53
N LEU A 443 -15.17 -27.86 -20.25
CA LEU A 443 -15.84 -27.03 -19.23
C LEU A 443 -17.34 -26.91 -19.48
N TYR A 444 -17.75 -26.67 -20.72
CA TYR A 444 -19.14 -26.54 -21.12
C TYR A 444 -19.85 -27.91 -21.29
N GLY A 445 -19.14 -29.02 -21.20
CA GLY A 445 -19.74 -30.37 -21.31
C GLY A 445 -19.87 -30.89 -22.73
N LEU A 446 -19.23 -30.27 -23.75
CA LEU A 446 -19.19 -30.77 -25.10
C LEU A 446 -18.37 -32.09 -25.17
N SER A 447 -18.86 -33.06 -25.89
CA SER A 447 -18.23 -34.42 -25.95
C SER A 447 -16.95 -34.41 -26.80
N SER A 448 -16.87 -33.56 -27.82
CA SER A 448 -15.71 -33.51 -28.72
C SER A 448 -15.34 -32.06 -29.05
N PRO A 449 -14.03 -31.71 -29.11
CA PRO A 449 -13.58 -30.39 -29.58
C PRO A 449 -13.90 -30.13 -31.06
N ALA A 450 -14.16 -31.16 -31.85
CA ALA A 450 -14.65 -31.00 -33.24
C ALA A 450 -16.02 -30.31 -33.34
N GLN A 451 -16.82 -30.35 -32.25
CA GLN A 451 -18.11 -29.68 -32.14
C GLN A 451 -17.98 -28.29 -31.48
N ASP A 452 -16.77 -27.89 -31.14
CA ASP A 452 -16.53 -26.68 -30.39
C ASP A 452 -16.82 -25.42 -31.24
N SER A 453 -17.72 -24.62 -30.73
CA SER A 453 -17.96 -23.26 -31.13
C SER A 453 -18.56 -22.48 -29.97
N ILE A 454 -18.36 -21.19 -29.95
CA ILE A 454 -18.97 -20.30 -28.92
C ILE A 454 -20.50 -20.50 -28.89
N ALA A 455 -21.12 -20.62 -30.06
CA ALA A 455 -22.57 -20.83 -30.17
C ALA A 455 -23.01 -22.17 -29.53
N ASN A 456 -22.28 -23.26 -29.78
CA ASN A 456 -22.59 -24.58 -29.22
C ASN A 456 -22.38 -24.62 -27.70
N ARG A 457 -21.30 -24.04 -27.20
CA ARG A 457 -21.03 -23.90 -25.76
C ARG A 457 -22.19 -23.20 -25.05
N TYR A 458 -22.61 -22.05 -25.57
CA TYR A 458 -23.67 -21.24 -24.98
C TYR A 458 -25.04 -21.89 -25.10
N ALA A 459 -25.33 -22.52 -26.24
CA ALA A 459 -26.58 -23.25 -26.45
C ALA A 459 -26.74 -24.42 -25.47
N LEU A 460 -25.64 -25.18 -25.21
CA LEU A 460 -25.67 -26.28 -24.27
C LEU A 460 -25.91 -25.79 -22.85
N LEU A 461 -25.17 -24.76 -22.40
CA LEU A 461 -25.32 -24.25 -21.05
C LEU A 461 -26.70 -23.62 -20.80
N ARG A 462 -27.23 -22.84 -21.79
CA ARG A 462 -28.59 -22.26 -21.71
C ARG A 462 -29.71 -23.30 -21.72
N LYS A 463 -29.48 -24.45 -22.33
CA LYS A 463 -30.44 -25.58 -22.25
C LYS A 463 -30.55 -26.12 -20.83
N LEU A 464 -29.45 -26.16 -20.07
CA LEU A 464 -29.40 -26.61 -18.68
C LEU A 464 -29.85 -25.52 -17.70
N PHE A 465 -29.43 -24.29 -17.95
CA PHE A 465 -29.71 -23.11 -17.14
C PHE A 465 -30.27 -21.99 -18.03
N PRO A 466 -31.62 -21.95 -18.26
CA PRO A 466 -32.22 -20.97 -19.17
C PRO A 466 -32.01 -19.51 -18.79
N ASP A 467 -31.75 -19.23 -17.52
CA ASP A 467 -31.50 -17.93 -16.91
C ASP A 467 -30.00 -17.57 -16.84
N VAL A 468 -29.12 -18.34 -17.48
CA VAL A 468 -27.69 -18.06 -17.48
C VAL A 468 -27.34 -16.88 -18.38
N ASP A 469 -26.61 -15.93 -17.84
CA ASP A 469 -25.93 -14.90 -18.60
C ASP A 469 -24.46 -15.25 -18.77
N ILE A 470 -23.92 -14.94 -19.97
CA ILE A 470 -22.51 -15.18 -20.33
C ILE A 470 -21.94 -13.88 -20.89
N ILE A 471 -21.05 -13.26 -20.14
CA ILE A 471 -20.49 -11.96 -20.48
C ILE A 471 -18.95 -11.95 -20.33
N GLN A 472 -18.32 -10.95 -20.92
CA GLN A 472 -16.89 -10.69 -20.64
C GLN A 472 -16.73 -10.11 -19.25
N LEU A 473 -15.65 -10.47 -18.56
CA LEU A 473 -15.37 -10.01 -17.17
C LEU A 473 -15.37 -8.47 -17.08
N GLN A 474 -14.89 -7.79 -18.12
CA GLN A 474 -14.85 -6.33 -18.18
C GLN A 474 -16.23 -5.68 -18.31
N ALA A 475 -17.23 -6.43 -18.77
CA ALA A 475 -18.62 -5.96 -18.90
C ALA A 475 -19.41 -6.07 -17.58
N LEU A 476 -18.83 -6.66 -16.54
CA LEU A 476 -19.46 -6.76 -15.22
C LEU A 476 -19.71 -5.35 -14.66
N ASN A 477 -20.95 -5.07 -14.31
CA ASN A 477 -21.41 -3.84 -13.69
C ASN A 477 -22.62 -4.11 -12.80
N SER A 478 -23.06 -3.12 -12.04
CA SER A 478 -24.18 -3.22 -11.09
C SER A 478 -25.55 -3.58 -11.68
N ASN A 479 -25.71 -3.49 -13.01
CA ASN A 479 -26.98 -3.84 -13.69
C ASN A 479 -27.09 -5.34 -14.00
N VAL A 480 -26.03 -6.11 -13.78
CA VAL A 480 -26.05 -7.57 -13.98
C VAL A 480 -26.80 -8.23 -12.83
N THR A 481 -27.96 -8.82 -13.14
CA THR A 481 -28.88 -9.42 -12.15
C THR A 481 -29.11 -10.92 -12.35
N ALA A 482 -28.40 -11.54 -13.29
CA ALA A 482 -28.58 -12.96 -13.62
C ALA A 482 -28.44 -13.86 -12.39
N GLN A 483 -29.28 -14.88 -12.29
CA GLN A 483 -29.20 -15.91 -11.23
C GLN A 483 -27.96 -16.78 -11.40
N HIS A 484 -27.68 -17.20 -12.64
CA HIS A 484 -26.48 -17.89 -13.05
C HIS A 484 -25.67 -17.01 -13.98
N LEU A 485 -24.40 -16.80 -13.66
CA LEU A 485 -23.53 -15.89 -14.42
C LEU A 485 -22.21 -16.56 -14.77
N VAL A 486 -21.83 -16.53 -16.04
CA VAL A 486 -20.49 -16.91 -16.49
C VAL A 486 -19.75 -15.67 -16.97
N LEU A 487 -18.56 -15.44 -16.43
CA LEU A 487 -17.69 -14.33 -16.79
C LEU A 487 -16.44 -14.86 -17.46
N LEU A 488 -16.18 -14.43 -18.68
CA LEU A 488 -15.04 -14.88 -19.47
C LEU A 488 -13.90 -13.87 -19.41
N TYR A 489 -12.68 -14.37 -19.20
CA TYR A 489 -11.49 -13.53 -19.18
C TYR A 489 -10.34 -14.21 -19.94
N GLY A 490 -9.97 -13.69 -21.11
CA GLY A 490 -8.96 -14.26 -22.00
C GLY A 490 -7.64 -13.47 -22.09
N SER A 491 -7.41 -12.49 -21.19
CA SER A 491 -6.24 -11.61 -21.35
C SER A 491 -4.91 -12.28 -21.03
N ILE A 492 -4.90 -13.32 -20.18
CA ILE A 492 -3.65 -14.01 -19.79
C ILE A 492 -3.09 -14.74 -21.00
N ASP A 493 -3.90 -15.59 -21.62
CA ASP A 493 -3.50 -16.35 -22.79
C ASP A 493 -3.13 -15.45 -23.99
N ASN A 494 -4.01 -14.54 -24.33
CA ASN A 494 -3.80 -13.60 -25.45
C ASN A 494 -2.50 -12.77 -25.32
N ASN A 495 -2.12 -12.37 -24.10
CA ASN A 495 -0.90 -11.63 -23.86
C ASN A 495 0.32 -12.56 -23.81
N GLY A 496 0.17 -13.78 -23.27
CA GLY A 496 1.19 -14.81 -23.26
C GLY A 496 1.65 -15.16 -24.67
N GLU A 497 0.73 -15.49 -25.58
CA GLU A 497 1.01 -15.79 -26.98
C GLU A 497 1.69 -14.62 -27.72
N LYS A 498 1.28 -13.37 -27.47
CA LYS A 498 1.82 -12.20 -28.15
C LYS A 498 3.17 -11.74 -27.64
N GLN A 499 3.41 -11.84 -26.33
CA GLN A 499 4.54 -11.20 -25.65
C GLN A 499 5.55 -12.19 -25.07
N GLY A 500 5.22 -13.50 -24.99
CA GLY A 500 6.06 -14.51 -24.34
C GLY A 500 6.34 -14.16 -22.89
N LEU A 501 7.59 -14.26 -22.44
CA LEU A 501 7.97 -13.94 -21.05
C LEU A 501 7.62 -12.52 -20.60
N ASN A 502 7.52 -11.55 -21.50
CA ASN A 502 7.14 -10.18 -21.12
C ASN A 502 5.69 -10.09 -20.61
N ALA A 503 4.81 -11.03 -20.98
CA ALA A 503 3.45 -11.08 -20.45
C ALA A 503 3.39 -11.29 -18.93
N LEU A 504 4.45 -11.83 -18.32
CA LEU A 504 4.53 -12.07 -16.88
C LEU A 504 4.44 -10.77 -16.05
N ILE A 505 4.81 -9.63 -16.63
CA ILE A 505 4.75 -8.30 -16.00
C ILE A 505 3.31 -7.97 -15.57
N ASP A 506 2.32 -8.37 -16.37
CA ASP A 506 0.92 -8.04 -16.12
C ASP A 506 0.20 -9.02 -15.18
N ILE A 507 0.80 -10.18 -14.88
CA ILE A 507 0.11 -11.22 -14.11
C ILE A 507 -0.34 -10.75 -12.72
N SER A 508 0.48 -9.97 -12.02
CA SER A 508 0.09 -9.41 -10.71
C SER A 508 -1.13 -8.49 -10.80
N ASN A 509 -1.29 -7.79 -11.93
CA ASN A 509 -2.47 -6.96 -12.21
C ASN A 509 -3.69 -7.84 -12.49
N TYR A 510 -3.52 -8.96 -13.21
CA TYR A 510 -4.60 -9.92 -13.45
C TYR A 510 -5.04 -10.61 -12.16
N GLU A 511 -4.11 -11.06 -11.31
CA GLU A 511 -4.43 -11.60 -9.98
C GLU A 511 -5.23 -10.61 -9.14
N LYS A 512 -4.85 -9.33 -9.16
CA LYS A 512 -5.57 -8.27 -8.46
C LYS A 512 -6.96 -8.05 -9.06
N LEU A 513 -7.07 -7.96 -10.37
CA LEU A 513 -8.35 -7.77 -11.08
C LEU A 513 -9.32 -8.91 -10.76
N LEU A 514 -8.87 -10.16 -10.84
CA LEU A 514 -9.70 -11.33 -10.55
C LEU A 514 -10.16 -11.32 -9.09
N PHE A 515 -9.27 -11.02 -8.16
CA PHE A 515 -9.62 -10.85 -6.74
C PHE A 515 -10.67 -9.75 -6.53
N ASP A 516 -10.46 -8.57 -7.12
CA ASP A 516 -11.37 -7.44 -7.00
C ASP A 516 -12.76 -7.79 -7.57
N LYS A 517 -12.82 -8.53 -8.71
CA LYS A 517 -14.06 -8.98 -9.34
C LYS A 517 -14.77 -10.07 -8.53
N ILE A 518 -14.06 -10.98 -7.88
CA ILE A 518 -14.66 -11.92 -6.92
C ILE A 518 -15.31 -11.15 -5.77
N CYS A 519 -14.58 -10.20 -5.19
CA CYS A 519 -15.11 -9.35 -4.12
C CYS A 519 -16.32 -8.49 -4.58
N GLU A 520 -16.31 -7.99 -5.81
CA GLU A 520 -17.41 -7.25 -6.41
C GLU A 520 -18.67 -8.13 -6.53
N LEU A 521 -18.54 -9.35 -7.08
CA LEU A 521 -19.65 -10.30 -7.21
C LEU A 521 -20.24 -10.70 -5.85
N LEU A 522 -19.40 -10.96 -4.83
CA LEU A 522 -19.87 -11.24 -3.48
C LEU A 522 -20.67 -10.07 -2.90
N ARG A 523 -20.21 -8.82 -3.12
CA ARG A 523 -20.93 -7.60 -2.72
C ARG A 523 -22.23 -7.39 -3.51
N MET A 524 -22.30 -7.80 -4.77
CA MET A 524 -23.51 -7.78 -5.60
C MET A 524 -24.55 -8.84 -5.19
N GLY A 525 -24.29 -9.62 -4.12
CA GLY A 525 -25.20 -10.60 -3.56
C GLY A 525 -25.13 -11.98 -4.21
N TYR A 526 -24.05 -12.30 -4.96
CA TYR A 526 -23.78 -13.69 -5.34
C TYR A 526 -23.36 -14.49 -4.11
N GLN A 527 -24.13 -15.58 -3.81
CA GLN A 527 -23.83 -16.44 -2.66
C GLN A 527 -22.60 -17.28 -2.87
N SER A 528 -22.34 -17.66 -4.12
CA SER A 528 -21.16 -18.44 -4.50
C SER A 528 -20.51 -17.83 -5.74
N VAL A 529 -19.20 -17.62 -5.67
CA VAL A 529 -18.38 -17.24 -6.82
C VAL A 529 -17.33 -18.30 -7.05
N PHE A 530 -17.29 -18.87 -8.24
CA PHE A 530 -16.27 -19.84 -8.64
C PHE A 530 -15.21 -19.16 -9.50
N LEU A 531 -13.97 -19.61 -9.36
CA LEU A 531 -12.85 -19.28 -10.23
C LEU A 531 -12.31 -20.58 -10.81
N THR A 532 -12.24 -20.67 -12.13
CA THR A 532 -11.70 -21.84 -12.85
C THR A 532 -11.03 -21.41 -14.16
N THR A 533 -10.43 -22.37 -14.86
CA THR A 533 -9.74 -22.18 -16.13
C THR A 533 -9.98 -23.37 -17.06
N ASP A 534 -9.71 -23.21 -18.32
CA ASP A 534 -9.69 -24.27 -19.32
C ASP A 534 -8.36 -25.05 -19.32
N HIS A 535 -7.22 -24.38 -19.13
CA HIS A 535 -5.89 -24.95 -18.98
C HIS A 535 -4.97 -23.97 -18.23
N GLY A 536 -3.76 -24.43 -17.88
CA GLY A 536 -2.67 -23.56 -17.45
C GLY A 536 -1.59 -23.45 -18.52
N PHE A 537 -0.38 -23.04 -18.12
CA PHE A 537 0.76 -22.90 -19.02
C PHE A 537 2.08 -23.16 -18.29
N VAL A 538 3.13 -23.45 -19.07
CA VAL A 538 4.51 -23.46 -18.57
C VAL A 538 5.22 -22.15 -18.90
N ILE A 539 6.12 -21.74 -17.99
CA ILE A 539 7.09 -20.69 -18.23
C ILE A 539 8.38 -21.39 -18.64
N THR A 540 8.74 -21.32 -19.92
CA THR A 540 9.93 -22.02 -20.43
C THR A 540 11.24 -21.36 -19.99
N GLY A 541 11.18 -20.16 -19.44
CA GLY A 541 12.32 -19.42 -18.91
C GLY A 541 13.27 -18.92 -19.98
N ILE A 542 14.51 -18.66 -19.56
CA ILE A 542 15.64 -18.38 -20.43
C ILE A 542 16.01 -19.71 -21.11
N LEU A 543 15.91 -19.77 -22.42
CA LEU A 543 15.93 -21.02 -23.19
C LEU A 543 17.02 -20.98 -24.25
N ASP A 544 17.90 -21.97 -24.25
CA ASP A 544 18.88 -22.19 -25.32
C ASP A 544 18.31 -23.11 -26.40
N GLU A 545 18.87 -23.07 -27.62
CA GLU A 545 18.43 -23.96 -28.72
C GLU A 545 18.61 -25.45 -28.40
N ALA A 546 19.56 -25.78 -27.53
CA ALA A 546 19.81 -27.15 -27.07
C ALA A 546 18.71 -27.71 -26.20
N ASP A 547 17.96 -26.84 -25.48
CA ASP A 547 16.89 -27.23 -24.56
C ASP A 547 15.62 -27.64 -25.29
N LYS A 548 15.45 -27.21 -26.54
CA LYS A 548 14.27 -27.50 -27.35
C LYS A 548 14.26 -28.93 -27.86
N ILE A 549 13.11 -29.57 -27.80
CA ILE A 549 12.90 -30.96 -28.15
C ILE A 549 12.76 -31.10 -29.66
N SER A 550 13.45 -32.08 -30.26
CA SER A 550 13.31 -32.36 -31.66
C SER A 550 11.95 -32.97 -31.97
N VAL A 551 11.31 -32.48 -33.03
CA VAL A 551 10.04 -33.03 -33.52
C VAL A 551 10.30 -34.39 -34.19
N PRO A 552 9.57 -35.48 -33.83
CA PRO A 552 9.67 -36.76 -34.51
C PRO A 552 9.33 -36.64 -35.99
N GLU A 553 10.00 -37.44 -36.83
CA GLU A 553 9.72 -37.50 -38.24
C GLU A 553 8.27 -37.90 -38.53
N GLY A 554 7.58 -37.19 -39.40
CA GLY A 554 6.17 -37.41 -39.73
C GLY A 554 5.19 -36.73 -38.76
N GLY A 555 5.67 -36.12 -37.69
CA GLY A 555 4.84 -35.40 -36.72
C GLY A 555 4.61 -33.91 -37.12
N SER A 556 3.43 -33.41 -36.77
CA SER A 556 3.11 -31.98 -36.83
C SER A 556 3.14 -31.43 -35.38
N ALA A 557 4.10 -30.56 -35.12
CA ALA A 557 4.33 -30.03 -33.79
C ALA A 557 3.64 -28.69 -33.55
N ASP A 558 3.03 -28.59 -32.38
CA ASP A 558 2.78 -27.36 -31.66
C ASP A 558 3.88 -27.19 -30.60
N GLU A 559 3.88 -26.07 -29.86
CA GLU A 559 4.95 -25.80 -28.87
C GLU A 559 5.11 -26.88 -27.80
N ARG A 560 4.01 -27.54 -27.39
CA ARG A 560 4.02 -28.47 -26.26
C ARG A 560 3.55 -29.88 -26.58
N PHE A 561 3.06 -30.13 -27.78
CA PHE A 561 2.62 -31.46 -28.23
C PHE A 561 2.86 -31.67 -29.72
N VAL A 562 2.86 -32.92 -30.14
CA VAL A 562 2.98 -33.32 -31.53
C VAL A 562 1.79 -34.18 -31.91
N THR A 563 1.23 -33.96 -33.09
CA THR A 563 0.13 -34.75 -33.63
C THR A 563 0.56 -35.57 -34.84
N SER A 564 -0.06 -36.75 -35.02
CA SER A 564 0.13 -37.56 -36.23
C SER A 564 -1.10 -38.41 -36.54
N LYS A 565 -1.32 -38.72 -37.83
CA LYS A 565 -2.30 -39.74 -38.24
C LYS A 565 -1.77 -41.14 -38.03
N ASP A 566 -0.48 -41.33 -38.25
CA ASP A 566 0.21 -42.58 -38.15
C ASP A 566 1.00 -42.63 -36.82
N ARG A 567 1.20 -43.84 -36.30
CA ARG A 567 1.99 -44.02 -35.09
C ARG A 567 3.47 -43.73 -35.36
N LEU A 568 4.05 -42.80 -34.63
CA LEU A 568 5.44 -42.39 -34.74
C LEU A 568 6.37 -43.24 -33.87
N SER A 569 7.61 -43.43 -34.29
CA SER A 569 8.66 -43.98 -33.42
C SER A 569 9.26 -42.89 -32.51
N ALA A 570 8.66 -42.66 -31.36
CA ALA A 570 9.04 -41.60 -30.42
C ALA A 570 9.09 -42.10 -28.97
N PRO A 571 10.01 -43.03 -28.62
CA PRO A 571 9.99 -43.73 -27.31
C PRO A 571 10.29 -42.81 -26.13
N SER A 572 10.89 -41.64 -26.36
CA SER A 572 11.14 -40.65 -25.32
C SER A 572 9.92 -39.80 -24.97
N LEU A 573 8.87 -39.85 -25.80
CA LEU A 573 7.64 -39.11 -25.63
C LEU A 573 6.56 -39.97 -25.00
N ILE A 574 5.53 -39.33 -24.47
CA ILE A 574 4.30 -39.98 -23.99
C ILE A 574 3.35 -40.03 -25.17
N GLU A 575 3.00 -41.24 -25.63
CA GLU A 575 2.00 -41.46 -26.67
C GLU A 575 0.60 -41.55 -26.06
N ARG A 576 -0.36 -40.85 -26.66
CA ARG A 576 -1.78 -40.92 -26.33
C ARG A 576 -2.64 -40.92 -27.60
N THR A 577 -3.89 -41.34 -27.41
CA THR A 577 -4.94 -41.34 -28.45
C THR A 577 -6.14 -40.55 -27.94
N ASP A 578 -5.90 -39.29 -27.58
CA ASP A 578 -6.96 -38.41 -27.13
C ASP A 578 -7.80 -37.90 -28.33
N ASP A 579 -9.04 -37.46 -28.07
CA ASP A 579 -9.91 -36.95 -29.13
C ASP A 579 -9.41 -35.55 -29.60
N TRP A 580 -8.66 -35.58 -30.69
CA TRP A 580 -8.13 -34.39 -31.34
C TRP A 580 -8.42 -34.35 -32.85
N PRO A 581 -9.02 -33.28 -33.41
CA PRO A 581 -9.42 -33.26 -34.80
C PRO A 581 -8.24 -33.46 -35.76
N GLY A 582 -8.38 -34.44 -36.64
CA GLY A 582 -7.44 -34.68 -37.75
C GLY A 582 -6.21 -35.50 -37.39
N SER A 583 -6.06 -36.03 -36.18
CA SER A 583 -5.00 -36.92 -35.79
C SER A 583 -5.50 -38.10 -34.94
N GLU A 584 -4.82 -39.24 -34.99
CA GLU A 584 -5.10 -40.40 -34.15
C GLU A 584 -4.16 -40.47 -32.96
N TYR A 585 -2.94 -39.92 -33.09
CA TYR A 585 -1.90 -39.99 -32.09
C TYR A 585 -1.45 -38.62 -31.67
N GLN A 586 -1.26 -38.43 -30.35
CA GLN A 586 -0.67 -37.22 -29.75
C GLN A 586 0.54 -37.66 -28.92
N TYR A 587 1.61 -36.86 -29.01
CA TYR A 587 2.88 -37.11 -28.32
C TYR A 587 3.26 -35.92 -27.47
N TYR A 588 3.57 -36.19 -26.19
CA TYR A 588 3.91 -35.15 -25.21
C TYR A 588 5.32 -35.38 -24.66
N ALA A 589 6.02 -34.31 -24.42
CA ALA A 589 7.33 -34.36 -23.79
C ALA A 589 7.24 -34.69 -22.29
N ARG A 590 8.27 -35.38 -21.76
CA ARG A 590 8.44 -35.62 -20.30
C ARG A 590 9.21 -34.46 -19.62
N THR A 591 8.92 -33.25 -20.00
CA THR A 591 9.57 -32.03 -19.53
C THR A 591 8.70 -30.82 -19.77
N ASP A 592 9.04 -29.70 -19.15
CA ASP A 592 8.46 -28.37 -19.37
C ASP A 592 9.04 -27.65 -20.61
N LYS A 593 10.04 -28.25 -21.27
CA LYS A 593 10.68 -27.63 -22.45
C LYS A 593 9.81 -27.77 -23.73
N PRO A 594 9.83 -26.79 -24.63
CA PRO A 594 9.02 -26.79 -25.84
C PRO A 594 9.65 -27.64 -26.96
N PHE A 595 8.82 -28.06 -27.92
CA PHE A 595 9.31 -28.58 -29.21
C PHE A 595 9.89 -27.45 -30.07
N ARG A 596 10.76 -27.81 -31.01
CA ARG A 596 11.32 -26.87 -31.99
C ARG A 596 10.25 -26.47 -33.02
N THR A 597 9.59 -25.39 -32.75
CA THR A 597 8.55 -24.81 -33.59
C THR A 597 8.89 -23.35 -33.98
N ARG A 598 8.10 -22.78 -34.89
CA ARG A 598 8.17 -21.35 -35.18
C ARG A 598 7.27 -20.61 -34.20
N GLY A 599 7.83 -19.99 -33.18
CA GLY A 599 7.05 -19.26 -32.20
C GLY A 599 7.90 -18.40 -31.26
N LYS A 600 7.24 -17.63 -30.41
CA LYS A 600 7.84 -16.89 -29.29
C LYS A 600 7.75 -17.77 -28.05
N TYR A 601 8.86 -18.42 -27.74
CA TYR A 601 8.95 -19.20 -26.51
C TYR A 601 8.84 -18.32 -25.26
N GLY A 602 8.54 -18.91 -24.13
CA GLY A 602 8.45 -18.21 -22.85
C GLY A 602 7.15 -18.48 -22.11
N PHE A 603 6.06 -18.48 -22.83
CA PHE A 603 4.70 -18.84 -22.38
C PHE A 603 4.18 -19.90 -23.34
N ALA A 604 3.99 -21.13 -22.88
CA ALA A 604 3.57 -22.23 -23.73
C ALA A 604 2.58 -23.17 -23.03
N HIS A 605 1.62 -23.73 -23.75
CA HIS A 605 0.59 -24.66 -23.25
C HIS A 605 0.30 -25.75 -24.27
N GLY A 606 -0.45 -26.76 -23.86
CA GLY A 606 -0.79 -27.91 -24.71
C GLY A 606 -0.13 -29.21 -24.27
N GLY A 607 0.80 -29.18 -23.32
CA GLY A 607 1.52 -30.34 -22.78
C GLY A 607 0.80 -31.02 -21.65
N MET A 608 1.57 -31.84 -20.91
CA MET A 608 1.08 -32.67 -19.82
C MET A 608 1.72 -32.35 -18.47
N THR A 609 2.37 -31.20 -18.29
CA THR A 609 2.91 -30.85 -16.97
C THR A 609 1.79 -30.48 -16.00
N PRO A 610 1.99 -30.59 -14.68
CA PRO A 610 0.99 -30.14 -13.70
C PRO A 610 0.62 -28.66 -13.88
N GLN A 611 1.59 -27.82 -14.29
CA GLN A 611 1.38 -26.40 -14.56
C GLN A 611 0.40 -26.12 -15.70
N GLU A 612 0.29 -27.05 -16.65
CA GLU A 612 -0.64 -26.99 -17.80
C GLU A 612 -1.97 -27.67 -17.50
N CYS A 613 -1.95 -28.76 -16.73
CA CYS A 613 -3.06 -29.69 -16.61
C CYS A 613 -3.89 -29.53 -15.33
N LEU A 614 -3.35 -28.94 -14.25
CA LEU A 614 -4.11 -28.75 -13.01
C LEU A 614 -5.04 -27.55 -13.11
N ILE A 615 -6.33 -27.85 -13.10
CA ILE A 615 -7.42 -26.86 -13.19
C ILE A 615 -7.89 -26.51 -11.78
N PRO A 616 -7.75 -25.27 -11.32
CA PRO A 616 -8.36 -24.81 -10.08
C PRO A 616 -9.88 -24.73 -10.21
N ILE A 617 -10.58 -25.18 -9.18
CA ILE A 617 -12.03 -25.01 -8.99
C ILE A 617 -12.20 -24.42 -7.60
N TYR A 618 -12.01 -23.10 -7.52
CA TYR A 618 -12.04 -22.39 -6.25
C TYR A 618 -13.38 -21.72 -6.08
N ARG A 619 -14.04 -22.03 -4.97
CA ARG A 619 -15.34 -21.50 -4.62
C ARG A 619 -15.20 -20.54 -3.44
N PHE A 620 -15.74 -19.37 -3.58
CA PHE A 620 -15.83 -18.35 -2.54
C PHE A 620 -17.30 -18.17 -2.18
N ASP A 621 -17.65 -18.53 -0.95
CA ASP A 621 -19.02 -18.44 -0.45
C ASP A 621 -19.15 -17.23 0.48
N ASN A 622 -20.24 -16.47 0.30
CA ASN A 622 -20.64 -15.47 1.26
C ASN A 622 -21.30 -16.20 2.46
N ALA A 623 -20.59 -16.33 3.58
CA ALA A 623 -21.04 -17.12 4.73
C ALA A 623 -22.17 -16.45 5.51
N VAL A 624 -22.46 -15.21 5.24
CA VAL A 624 -23.54 -14.47 5.89
C VAL A 624 -24.55 -14.09 4.81
N SER A 625 -25.71 -14.75 4.79
CA SER A 625 -26.93 -14.04 4.40
C SER A 625 -27.18 -13.00 5.51
N VAL A 626 -26.42 -11.93 5.52
CA VAL A 626 -26.81 -10.74 6.25
C VAL A 626 -28.09 -10.31 5.57
N GLN A 627 -29.23 -10.45 6.23
CA GLN A 627 -30.40 -9.70 5.88
C GLN A 627 -30.04 -8.24 6.11
N SER A 628 -29.37 -7.66 5.12
CA SER A 628 -29.10 -6.23 5.12
C SER A 628 -30.44 -5.53 5.15
N LEU A 629 -30.55 -4.48 5.95
CA LEU A 629 -31.75 -3.69 6.10
C LEU A 629 -32.36 -3.38 4.72
N ALA A 630 -33.57 -3.87 4.46
CA ALA A 630 -34.29 -3.52 3.24
C ALA A 630 -34.65 -2.04 3.26
N VAL A 631 -34.45 -1.35 2.15
CA VAL A 631 -34.80 0.07 2.01
C VAL A 631 -35.76 0.22 0.85
N GLU A 632 -36.91 0.86 1.11
CA GLU A 632 -37.96 1.11 0.12
C GLU A 632 -38.26 2.60 -0.02
N ILE A 633 -38.72 2.99 -1.21
CA ILE A 633 -39.29 4.32 -1.47
C ILE A 633 -40.71 4.29 -1.01
N ALA A 634 -41.03 4.99 0.08
CA ALA A 634 -42.36 4.92 0.71
C ALA A 634 -43.48 5.67 -0.07
N ASN A 635 -43.08 6.70 -0.81
CA ASN A 635 -44.03 7.58 -1.50
C ASN A 635 -44.06 7.45 -3.03
N LYS A 636 -43.88 6.25 -3.59
CA LYS A 636 -43.83 5.99 -5.05
C LYS A 636 -45.03 6.54 -5.81
N GLN A 637 -46.23 6.55 -5.20
CA GLN A 637 -47.42 7.06 -5.84
C GLN A 637 -47.38 8.58 -6.04
N GLU A 638 -46.91 9.31 -5.05
CA GLU A 638 -46.75 10.77 -5.11
C GLU A 638 -45.66 11.14 -6.15
N LEU A 639 -44.57 10.40 -6.19
CA LEU A 639 -43.50 10.61 -7.14
C LEU A 639 -43.91 10.35 -8.59
N ASN A 640 -44.90 9.48 -8.83
CA ASN A 640 -45.44 9.22 -10.17
C ASN A 640 -46.41 10.30 -10.65
N ALA A 641 -46.76 11.31 -9.82
CA ALA A 641 -47.67 12.41 -10.15
C ALA A 641 -47.26 13.71 -9.44
N VAL A 642 -46.06 14.19 -9.69
CA VAL A 642 -45.51 15.42 -9.09
C VAL A 642 -46.22 16.65 -9.64
N THR A 643 -46.77 17.47 -8.75
CA THR A 643 -47.33 18.78 -9.07
C THR A 643 -46.33 19.88 -8.71
N GLY A 644 -45.92 20.67 -9.71
CA GLY A 644 -44.92 21.72 -9.52
C GLY A 644 -43.46 21.29 -9.87
N GLN A 645 -42.46 22.03 -9.34
CA GLN A 645 -41.08 21.82 -9.66
C GLN A 645 -40.31 21.06 -8.55
N PHE A 646 -40.86 20.98 -7.34
CA PHE A 646 -40.22 20.35 -6.18
C PHE A 646 -40.93 19.04 -5.85
N TYR A 647 -40.18 18.03 -5.47
CA TYR A 647 -40.69 16.77 -4.96
C TYR A 647 -39.89 16.26 -3.80
N LYS A 648 -40.50 15.43 -2.96
CA LYS A 648 -39.85 14.78 -1.83
C LYS A 648 -39.75 13.29 -2.09
N ILE A 649 -38.57 12.72 -1.79
CA ILE A 649 -38.36 11.29 -1.78
C ILE A 649 -38.34 10.85 -0.32
N ILE A 650 -39.19 9.92 0.04
CA ILE A 650 -39.25 9.34 1.40
C ILE A 650 -38.69 7.93 1.31
N LEU A 651 -37.54 7.72 1.92
CA LEU A 651 -36.93 6.41 2.04
C LEU A 651 -37.22 5.83 3.42
N LYS A 652 -37.62 4.56 3.46
CA LYS A 652 -37.92 3.85 4.69
C LYS A 652 -37.08 2.61 4.84
N GLY A 653 -36.42 2.46 6.02
CA GLY A 653 -35.73 1.23 6.40
C GLY A 653 -36.73 0.18 6.89
N VAL A 654 -36.88 -0.92 6.15
CA VAL A 654 -37.82 -2.01 6.47
C VAL A 654 -37.10 -3.05 7.32
N GLY A 655 -37.35 -3.06 8.62
CA GLY A 655 -36.75 -3.99 9.56
C GLY A 655 -37.18 -3.71 10.99
N ASP A 656 -36.94 -4.66 11.90
CA ASP A 656 -37.19 -4.47 13.33
C ASP A 656 -36.04 -3.69 13.96
N ALA A 657 -36.35 -2.53 14.57
CA ALA A 657 -35.40 -1.68 15.27
C ALA A 657 -34.68 -2.39 16.45
N ASN A 658 -35.20 -3.52 16.92
CA ASN A 658 -34.64 -4.34 17.98
C ASN A 658 -33.81 -5.53 17.47
N SER A 659 -33.59 -5.64 16.14
CA SER A 659 -32.74 -6.69 15.58
C SER A 659 -31.29 -6.53 16.03
N LEU A 660 -30.66 -7.64 16.43
CA LEU A 660 -29.22 -7.71 16.77
C LEU A 660 -28.29 -7.61 15.51
N PHE A 661 -28.88 -7.53 14.32
CA PHE A 661 -28.17 -7.45 13.03
C PHE A 661 -28.43 -6.11 12.38
N GLU A 662 -27.46 -5.58 11.62
CA GLU A 662 -27.36 -4.26 11.00
C GLU A 662 -28.64 -3.39 11.04
N ASN A 663 -28.65 -2.46 12.00
CA ASN A 663 -29.76 -1.53 12.18
C ASN A 663 -29.68 -0.30 11.25
N GLU A 664 -28.70 -0.23 10.36
CA GLU A 664 -28.48 0.90 9.46
C GLU A 664 -27.99 0.46 8.08
N ARG A 665 -28.36 1.18 7.05
CA ARG A 665 -27.86 1.02 5.70
C ARG A 665 -27.49 2.37 5.08
N ARG A 666 -26.44 2.40 4.28
CA ARG A 666 -26.02 3.59 3.53
C ARG A 666 -26.41 3.43 2.08
N VAL A 667 -27.16 4.39 1.55
CA VAL A 667 -27.70 4.32 0.19
C VAL A 667 -27.34 5.56 -0.61
N LYS A 668 -27.36 5.42 -1.95
CA LYS A 668 -27.32 6.51 -2.92
C LYS A 668 -28.56 6.47 -3.79
N LEU A 669 -29.01 7.65 -4.19
CA LEU A 669 -30.08 7.83 -5.17
C LEU A 669 -29.44 8.12 -6.53
N LEU A 670 -29.75 7.34 -7.54
CA LEU A 670 -29.30 7.52 -8.91
C LEU A 670 -30.51 7.93 -9.77
N PHE A 671 -30.34 8.97 -10.57
CA PHE A 671 -31.39 9.49 -11.42
C PHE A 671 -31.05 9.28 -12.89
N TYR A 672 -31.97 8.67 -13.63
CA TYR A 672 -31.82 8.36 -15.05
C TYR A 672 -32.89 9.04 -15.87
N ASN A 673 -32.56 9.47 -17.11
CA ASN A 673 -33.52 9.95 -18.09
C ASN A 673 -34.31 8.79 -18.74
N ALA A 674 -35.25 9.11 -19.62
CA ALA A 674 -36.04 8.12 -20.34
C ALA A 674 -35.19 7.17 -21.22
N ASN A 675 -34.00 7.57 -21.63
CA ASN A 675 -33.08 6.79 -22.46
C ASN A 675 -32.13 5.91 -21.62
N GLY A 676 -32.27 5.89 -20.29
CA GLY A 676 -31.40 5.10 -19.39
C GLY A 676 -30.03 5.70 -19.12
N GLN A 677 -29.78 6.95 -19.47
CA GLN A 677 -28.56 7.67 -19.18
C GLN A 677 -28.65 8.27 -17.77
N GLU A 678 -27.63 8.05 -16.95
CA GLU A 678 -27.52 8.65 -15.62
C GLU A 678 -27.31 10.18 -15.72
N LEU A 679 -28.13 10.92 -14.99
CA LEU A 679 -28.11 12.38 -14.95
C LEU A 679 -27.39 12.90 -13.72
N SER A 680 -27.66 12.30 -12.56
CA SER A 680 -27.09 12.71 -11.28
C SER A 680 -27.15 11.59 -10.25
N ALA A 681 -26.35 11.74 -9.19
CA ALA A 681 -26.38 10.89 -8.00
C ALA A 681 -26.39 11.76 -6.73
N SER A 682 -27.14 11.31 -5.70
CA SER A 682 -27.15 11.98 -4.41
C SER A 682 -25.83 11.79 -3.64
N THR A 683 -25.63 12.55 -2.57
CA THR A 683 -24.71 12.21 -1.48
C THR A 683 -25.19 10.90 -0.80
N ILE A 684 -24.30 10.29 0.02
CA ILE A 684 -24.64 9.07 0.76
C ILE A 684 -25.65 9.42 1.86
N ILE A 685 -26.79 8.70 1.87
CA ILE A 685 -27.86 8.83 2.86
C ILE A 685 -27.78 7.61 3.79
N LYS A 686 -27.77 7.84 5.11
CA LYS A 686 -27.79 6.79 6.13
C LYS A 686 -29.23 6.56 6.58
N ILE A 687 -29.73 5.33 6.48
CA ILE A 687 -31.09 4.94 6.87
C ILE A 687 -31.02 3.91 7.99
N GLU A 688 -31.83 4.10 9.03
CA GLU A 688 -31.94 3.17 10.17
C GLU A 688 -33.23 2.35 10.11
N ALA A 689 -33.20 1.15 10.69
CA ALA A 689 -34.35 0.25 10.75
C ALA A 689 -35.57 0.92 11.41
N GLY A 690 -36.73 0.81 10.77
CA GLY A 690 -37.96 1.41 11.25
C GLY A 690 -38.07 2.92 11.10
N LYS A 691 -37.00 3.61 10.60
CA LYS A 691 -37.06 5.08 10.37
C LYS A 691 -37.26 5.42 8.90
N SER A 692 -37.80 6.63 8.70
CA SER A 692 -37.91 7.23 7.38
C SER A 692 -37.07 8.50 7.29
N ILE A 693 -36.46 8.74 6.13
CA ILE A 693 -35.68 9.94 5.83
C ILE A 693 -36.32 10.59 4.59
N GLU A 694 -36.50 11.91 4.67
CA GLU A 694 -36.99 12.73 3.54
C GLU A 694 -35.79 13.45 2.89
N THR A 695 -35.77 13.48 1.57
CA THR A 695 -34.88 14.30 0.76
C THR A 695 -35.70 15.05 -0.30
N GLU A 696 -35.41 16.32 -0.50
CA GLU A 696 -36.06 17.17 -1.49
C GLU A 696 -35.18 17.32 -2.72
N ASP A 697 -35.83 17.33 -3.90
CA ASP A 697 -35.14 17.59 -5.17
C ASP A 697 -36.07 18.29 -6.15
N THR A 698 -35.57 18.71 -7.31
CA THR A 698 -36.29 19.44 -8.34
C THR A 698 -36.40 18.61 -9.61
N ILE A 699 -37.58 18.60 -10.22
CA ILE A 699 -37.82 17.94 -11.50
C ILE A 699 -37.64 18.95 -12.63
N SER A 700 -36.61 18.78 -13.45
CA SER A 700 -36.33 19.61 -14.64
C SER A 700 -36.83 19.01 -15.95
N THR A 701 -37.29 17.76 -15.92
CA THR A 701 -37.80 17.00 -17.09
C THR A 701 -39.11 16.33 -16.75
N ASP A 702 -39.91 15.97 -17.76
CA ASP A 702 -41.22 15.33 -17.55
C ASP A 702 -41.15 13.92 -16.96
N PHE A 703 -39.95 13.30 -17.02
CA PHE A 703 -39.72 11.93 -16.56
C PHE A 703 -38.28 11.76 -16.02
N LEU A 704 -38.20 11.14 -14.86
CA LEU A 704 -36.96 10.61 -14.29
C LEU A 704 -37.21 9.19 -13.76
N LYS A 705 -36.20 8.31 -13.89
CA LYS A 705 -36.19 7.03 -13.18
C LYS A 705 -35.27 7.17 -11.98
N LEU A 706 -35.83 6.98 -10.79
CA LEU A 706 -35.08 6.93 -9.53
C LEU A 706 -34.70 5.47 -9.23
N VAL A 707 -33.46 5.24 -8.92
CA VAL A 707 -32.93 3.96 -8.46
C VAL A 707 -32.22 4.18 -7.13
N VAL A 708 -32.62 3.44 -6.11
CA VAL A 708 -31.95 3.43 -4.80
C VAL A 708 -30.94 2.29 -4.81
N VAL A 709 -29.67 2.60 -4.59
CA VAL A 709 -28.60 1.60 -4.52
C VAL A 709 -27.91 1.64 -3.17
N ASP A 710 -27.42 0.51 -2.71
CA ASP A 710 -26.52 0.44 -1.56
C ASP A 710 -25.21 1.19 -1.89
N ALA A 711 -24.77 2.08 -1.01
CA ALA A 711 -23.63 2.95 -1.27
C ALA A 711 -22.28 2.20 -1.25
N VAL A 712 -22.25 0.98 -0.69
CA VAL A 712 -21.05 0.14 -0.56
C VAL A 712 -21.06 -0.99 -1.59
N THR A 713 -22.21 -1.70 -1.71
CA THR A 713 -22.32 -2.88 -2.57
C THR A 713 -22.80 -2.55 -3.98
N THR A 714 -23.33 -1.33 -4.21
CA THR A 714 -24.01 -0.92 -5.44
C THR A 714 -25.24 -1.76 -5.80
N GLU A 715 -25.71 -2.60 -4.88
CA GLU A 715 -26.93 -3.39 -5.05
C GLU A 715 -28.14 -2.46 -5.23
N GLN A 716 -28.97 -2.73 -6.25
CA GLN A 716 -30.22 -2.02 -6.41
C GLN A 716 -31.22 -2.50 -5.35
N LEU A 717 -31.68 -1.57 -4.51
CA LEU A 717 -32.61 -1.84 -3.41
C LEU A 717 -34.04 -1.61 -3.80
N ASP A 718 -34.32 -0.49 -4.48
CA ASP A 718 -35.64 -0.12 -4.92
C ASP A 718 -35.58 0.83 -6.13
N THR A 719 -36.69 0.98 -6.82
CA THR A 719 -36.80 1.90 -7.97
C THR A 719 -38.22 2.43 -8.12
N CYS A 720 -38.36 3.65 -8.61
CA CYS A 720 -39.61 4.21 -9.05
C CYS A 720 -39.42 5.19 -10.21
N ASN A 721 -40.55 5.53 -10.86
CA ASN A 721 -40.58 6.61 -11.84
C ASN A 721 -41.07 7.90 -11.17
N ILE A 722 -40.43 9.01 -11.50
CA ILE A 722 -40.84 10.35 -11.11
C ILE A 722 -41.38 11.02 -12.37
N ARG A 723 -42.67 11.41 -12.34
CA ARG A 723 -43.34 11.99 -13.49
C ARG A 723 -44.02 13.27 -13.10
N LYS A 724 -43.94 14.28 -13.96
CA LYS A 724 -44.70 15.53 -13.81
C LYS A 724 -46.18 15.26 -14.11
N SER A 725 -47.06 15.69 -13.22
CA SER A 725 -48.52 15.56 -13.44
C SER A 725 -48.96 16.46 -14.59
N ALA A 726 -49.81 15.93 -15.48
CA ALA A 726 -50.41 16.67 -16.60
C ALA A 726 -51.57 17.59 -16.14
N SER A 727 -51.64 17.98 -14.87
CA SER A 727 -52.64 18.94 -14.42
C SER A 727 -52.35 20.32 -15.01
N ARG A 728 -53.30 20.88 -15.74
CA ARG A 728 -53.26 22.18 -16.39
C ARG A 728 -52.72 23.24 -15.45
N ASP A 729 -51.70 23.92 -15.91
CA ASP A 729 -51.27 25.19 -15.31
C ASP A 729 -52.43 26.17 -15.35
N LEU A 730 -52.86 26.66 -14.19
CA LEU A 730 -53.91 27.67 -14.01
C LEU A 730 -53.43 29.08 -14.39
N ASP A 731 -52.23 29.22 -14.97
CA ASP A 731 -51.62 30.51 -15.34
C ASP A 731 -52.08 31.06 -16.70
N ASP A 732 -52.96 30.38 -17.43
CA ASP A 732 -53.55 30.90 -18.70
C ASP A 732 -54.90 31.56 -18.53
N LEU A 733 -55.28 32.01 -17.34
CA LEU A 733 -56.60 32.63 -17.06
C LEU A 733 -56.51 33.99 -16.34
N PHE A 734 -55.45 34.81 -16.63
CA PHE A 734 -55.51 36.24 -16.36
C PHE A 734 -54.72 37.06 -17.38
#